data_46918ba54d4f5134db27e181b15fcfac
#
_entry.id   46918ba54d4f5134db27e181b15fcfac
#
_cell.length_a   1.000
_cell.length_b   1.000
_cell.length_c   1.000
_cell.angle_alpha   90.00
_cell.angle_beta   90.00
_cell.angle_gamma   90.00
#
_symmetry.space_group_name_H-M   'P 1'
#
loop_
_entity.id
_entity.type
_entity.pdbx_description
1 polymer ?
#
loop_
_entity_poly.entity_id
_entity_poly.type
_entity_poly.pdbx_seq_one_letter_code
_entity_poly.pdbx_strand_id
1 'polypeptide(L)'
;VGTGMESVIARDAWESVKAKRGGVVEKVDNKNIFILGEDEAGPYIDHYSLEKNLRTNQNTTFSQHPIVKKGDEIVANQIIADGPSMEKGELAIGKNALIAFMPWNGYNYEDAIVISEKMIREDAFTSVHIYEKEIEARELKDGVEEITKDIPNVKEEELMHLDESGIVKIGTEIKPGMILVGKVSPKGEVKPTPEERLLRAIFGEKAGHVVNKSLYASASMEGVVVDVKIFTKKGYEKDSRTNKAYEEEKTLLEKEHHDRLLMLDREEMLKVTALLSKNPLASDQEVNKKEYKKGSKINKTDFENINRFTLNAIVKSFSKDIQKKYDELKNYFQNEKKKLKEEHDAKIEILEKDDILPSGVVKLVKVYIATKRKLKVGDKMAGRHGNKGIVSNIVREVDMPYLPSGQIVDIVLNPLGVPSRMNIGQILESHLGLVGYRLGEQINEIFETKKGEWIKELRAKMIEIASVAKLMDAKKALGKMSDEKLLEYAKDWSNGVRFATPIFEGVKADEFAKLFEMAKIDSDGKTELYDGRTGSKIRERVNVGCMYMLKLHHLVDEKVHARSTGPYSLVTQQPVGGKALFGGQRFGEMEVWALEAYGAAHTLREMLTVKSDDVEGRLSAYKALTRGENVPETGIPETFFVLTNELKSLALDVEVYDEDETNETN
;
A
#
# COMPACT_ATOMS: atom_id res chain seq x y z
N VAL A 1 12.33 20.01 -3.57
CA VAL A 1 13.62 20.13 -2.86
C VAL A 1 13.96 18.78 -2.24
N GLY A 2 15.17 18.27 -2.51
CA GLY A 2 15.66 16.99 -2.00
C GLY A 2 17.14 17.05 -1.61
N THR A 3 17.70 15.91 -1.21
CA THR A 3 19.12 15.78 -0.84
C THR A 3 20.01 15.35 -2.00
N GLY A 4 19.43 14.88 -3.12
CA GLY A 4 20.12 14.25 -4.23
C GLY A 4 20.43 12.76 -4.02
N MET A 5 20.04 12.20 -2.86
CA MET A 5 20.21 10.77 -2.54
C MET A 5 18.99 9.93 -2.92
N GLU A 6 17.91 10.53 -3.38
CA GLU A 6 16.62 9.88 -3.65
C GLU A 6 16.74 8.75 -4.68
N SER A 7 17.52 8.97 -5.74
CA SER A 7 17.78 7.95 -6.77
C SER A 7 18.68 6.81 -6.28
N VAL A 8 19.66 7.13 -5.40
CA VAL A 8 20.55 6.13 -4.81
C VAL A 8 19.78 5.24 -3.83
N ILE A 9 18.93 5.86 -2.98
CA ILE A 9 18.07 5.13 -2.04
C ILE A 9 17.12 4.21 -2.80
N ALA A 10 16.46 4.71 -3.85
CA ALA A 10 15.56 3.93 -4.69
C ALA A 10 16.28 2.76 -5.36
N ARG A 11 17.48 3.01 -5.91
CA ARG A 11 18.29 1.97 -6.52
C ARG A 11 18.69 0.88 -5.53
N ASP A 12 19.08 1.25 -4.31
CA ASP A 12 19.63 0.32 -3.33
C ASP A 12 18.55 -0.34 -2.45
N ALA A 13 17.29 0.11 -2.57
CA ALA A 13 16.15 -0.52 -1.92
C ALA A 13 15.79 -1.87 -2.59
N TRP A 14 15.32 -2.82 -1.79
CA TRP A 14 14.85 -4.14 -2.27
C TRP A 14 13.52 -4.07 -3.03
N GLU A 15 12.78 -2.98 -2.87
CA GLU A 15 11.48 -2.75 -3.51
C GLU A 15 11.60 -2.56 -5.02
N SER A 16 12.71 -1.98 -5.50
CA SER A 16 12.98 -1.78 -6.91
C SER A 16 13.53 -3.05 -7.57
N VAL A 17 13.08 -3.33 -8.78
CA VAL A 17 13.64 -4.40 -9.59
C VAL A 17 14.75 -3.84 -10.48
N LYS A 18 15.94 -4.44 -10.35
CA LYS A 18 17.14 -4.04 -11.12
C LYS A 18 17.48 -5.07 -12.17
N ALA A 19 17.96 -4.61 -13.30
CA ALA A 19 18.49 -5.49 -14.34
C ALA A 19 19.79 -6.14 -13.85
N LYS A 20 19.85 -7.47 -13.85
CA LYS A 20 21.07 -8.21 -13.51
C LYS A 20 22.16 -8.01 -14.54
N ARG A 21 21.77 -7.97 -15.81
CA ARG A 21 22.65 -7.83 -16.98
C ARG A 21 22.06 -6.80 -17.92
N GLY A 22 22.90 -6.26 -18.83
CA GLY A 22 22.45 -5.32 -19.87
C GLY A 22 21.74 -6.04 -21.01
N GLY A 23 20.90 -5.36 -21.76
CA GLY A 23 20.20 -5.94 -22.91
C GLY A 23 19.11 -5.04 -23.45
N VAL A 24 18.27 -5.61 -24.31
CA VAL A 24 17.11 -4.91 -24.89
C VAL A 24 15.83 -5.53 -24.37
N VAL A 25 14.85 -4.70 -24.01
CA VAL A 25 13.56 -5.15 -23.53
C VAL A 25 12.73 -5.71 -24.68
N GLU A 26 12.48 -7.02 -24.70
CA GLU A 26 11.70 -7.69 -25.75
C GLU A 26 10.19 -7.67 -25.46
N LYS A 27 9.82 -7.89 -24.20
CA LYS A 27 8.40 -7.91 -23.78
C LYS A 27 8.25 -7.32 -22.37
N VAL A 28 7.22 -6.51 -22.20
CA VAL A 28 6.80 -5.95 -20.90
C VAL A 28 5.32 -6.19 -20.74
N ASP A 29 4.96 -6.84 -19.66
CA ASP A 29 3.58 -7.02 -19.20
C ASP A 29 3.46 -6.44 -17.78
N ASN A 30 2.24 -6.37 -17.26
CA ASN A 30 2.00 -5.90 -15.89
C ASN A 30 2.70 -6.75 -14.81
N LYS A 31 2.95 -8.05 -15.09
CA LYS A 31 3.59 -9.00 -14.15
C LYS A 31 4.98 -9.44 -14.56
N ASN A 32 5.38 -9.26 -15.81
CA ASN A 32 6.61 -9.83 -16.33
C ASN A 32 7.38 -8.85 -17.21
N ILE A 33 8.70 -8.83 -17.07
CA ILE A 33 9.63 -8.11 -17.95
C ILE A 33 10.65 -9.12 -18.49
N PHE A 34 10.84 -9.14 -19.80
CA PHE A 34 11.81 -9.99 -20.46
C PHE A 34 12.87 -9.14 -21.14
N ILE A 35 14.12 -9.33 -20.76
CA ILE A 35 15.28 -8.63 -21.31
C ILE A 35 16.14 -9.63 -22.07
N LEU A 36 16.39 -9.32 -23.34
CA LEU A 36 17.25 -10.07 -24.21
C LEU A 36 18.63 -9.41 -24.23
N GLY A 37 19.67 -10.16 -23.96
CA GLY A 37 21.04 -9.70 -24.00
C GLY A 37 22.01 -10.75 -24.59
N GLU A 38 23.26 -10.39 -24.69
CA GLU A 38 24.34 -11.26 -25.14
C GLU A 38 25.54 -11.05 -24.21
N ASP A 39 26.09 -12.13 -23.68
CA ASP A 39 27.32 -12.15 -22.90
C ASP A 39 28.38 -13.05 -23.58
N GLU A 40 29.52 -13.23 -22.92
CA GLU A 40 30.61 -14.07 -23.45
C GLU A 40 30.20 -15.54 -23.64
N ALA A 41 29.21 -16.02 -22.89
CA ALA A 41 28.69 -17.37 -22.98
C ALA A 41 27.64 -17.56 -24.08
N GLY A 42 27.00 -16.48 -24.53
CA GLY A 42 26.00 -16.49 -25.60
C GLY A 42 24.78 -15.58 -25.29
N PRO A 43 23.74 -15.65 -26.13
CA PRO A 43 22.52 -14.88 -25.93
C PRO A 43 21.73 -15.42 -24.73
N TYR A 44 21.20 -14.53 -23.90
CA TYR A 44 20.40 -14.87 -22.72
C TYR A 44 19.08 -14.12 -22.69
N ILE A 45 18.11 -14.68 -21.98
CA ILE A 45 16.84 -14.05 -21.67
C ILE A 45 16.71 -13.97 -20.16
N ASP A 46 16.76 -12.75 -19.62
CA ASP A 46 16.48 -12.50 -18.22
C ASP A 46 14.98 -12.24 -18.03
N HIS A 47 14.36 -12.99 -17.15
CA HIS A 47 12.97 -12.83 -16.76
C HIS A 47 12.86 -12.24 -15.36
N TYR A 48 12.05 -11.18 -15.24
CA TYR A 48 11.74 -10.52 -13.98
C TYR A 48 10.25 -10.60 -13.75
N SER A 49 9.84 -11.31 -12.70
CA SER A 49 8.46 -11.35 -12.24
C SER A 49 8.20 -10.20 -11.28
N LEU A 50 7.14 -9.43 -11.53
CA LEU A 50 6.75 -8.28 -10.73
C LEU A 50 5.66 -8.70 -9.74
N GLU A 51 5.87 -8.35 -8.49
CA GLU A 51 4.89 -8.56 -7.43
C GLU A 51 3.76 -7.55 -7.51
N LYS A 52 2.52 -8.01 -7.31
CA LYS A 52 1.31 -7.19 -7.38
C LYS A 52 0.40 -7.44 -6.19
N ASN A 53 -0.07 -6.36 -5.58
CA ASN A 53 -1.06 -6.38 -4.52
C ASN A 53 -0.71 -7.29 -3.34
N LEU A 54 0.57 -7.40 -3.01
CA LEU A 54 0.99 -8.11 -1.80
C LEU A 54 0.70 -7.25 -0.56
N ARG A 55 0.29 -7.92 0.49
CA ARG A 55 0.13 -7.29 1.81
C ARG A 55 1.49 -7.20 2.52
N THR A 56 1.83 -6.03 3.04
CA THR A 56 2.96 -5.84 3.94
C THR A 56 2.56 -6.09 5.40
N ASN A 57 3.54 -6.20 6.30
CA ASN A 57 3.31 -6.36 7.75
C ASN A 57 2.50 -5.20 8.36
N GLN A 58 2.55 -4.01 7.76
CA GLN A 58 1.79 -2.82 8.17
C GLN A 58 0.44 -2.70 7.45
N ASN A 59 -0.04 -3.75 6.80
CA ASN A 59 -1.27 -3.79 6.00
C ASN A 59 -1.27 -2.82 4.80
N THR A 60 -0.12 -2.30 4.40
CA THR A 60 -0.01 -1.50 3.18
C THR A 60 0.14 -2.41 1.96
N THR A 61 -0.12 -1.87 0.77
CA THR A 61 0.00 -2.60 -0.49
C THR A 61 1.40 -2.51 -1.04
N PHE A 62 1.97 -3.64 -1.39
CA PHE A 62 3.21 -3.73 -2.16
C PHE A 62 2.88 -4.10 -3.60
N SER A 63 3.25 -3.23 -4.54
CA SER A 63 3.06 -3.45 -5.97
C SER A 63 4.21 -2.84 -6.75
N GLN A 64 4.77 -3.59 -7.69
CA GLN A 64 5.85 -3.13 -8.55
C GLN A 64 5.29 -2.73 -9.90
N HIS A 65 5.79 -1.64 -10.48
CA HIS A 65 5.35 -1.09 -11.75
C HIS A 65 6.52 -1.00 -12.73
N PRO A 66 6.40 -1.53 -13.98
CA PRO A 66 7.46 -1.41 -14.96
C PRO A 66 7.63 0.05 -15.40
N ILE A 67 8.89 0.51 -15.46
CA ILE A 67 9.25 1.85 -15.95
C ILE A 67 9.61 1.78 -17.42
N VAL A 68 10.17 0.64 -17.86
CA VAL A 68 10.73 0.42 -19.18
C VAL A 68 9.67 0.04 -20.20
N LYS A 69 9.95 0.32 -21.47
CA LYS A 69 9.11 -0.02 -22.60
C LYS A 69 9.80 -1.05 -23.49
N LYS A 70 9.01 -1.73 -24.33
CA LYS A 70 9.57 -2.63 -25.35
C LYS A 70 10.51 -1.87 -26.30
N GLY A 71 11.73 -2.39 -26.47
CA GLY A 71 12.76 -1.83 -27.32
C GLY A 71 13.77 -0.94 -26.59
N ASP A 72 13.58 -0.66 -25.30
CA ASP A 72 14.54 0.13 -24.52
C ASP A 72 15.83 -0.66 -24.30
N GLU A 73 16.99 0.03 -24.42
CA GLU A 73 18.28 -0.51 -24.07
C GLU A 73 18.55 -0.34 -22.58
N ILE A 74 18.86 -1.43 -21.90
CA ILE A 74 19.04 -1.47 -20.45
C ILE A 74 20.51 -1.77 -20.13
N VAL A 75 21.02 -1.07 -19.12
CA VAL A 75 22.35 -1.32 -18.57
C VAL A 75 22.24 -2.16 -17.28
N ALA A 76 23.27 -2.94 -16.98
CA ALA A 76 23.32 -3.69 -15.72
C ALA A 76 23.16 -2.77 -14.50
N ASN A 77 22.41 -3.21 -13.49
CA ASN A 77 22.02 -2.46 -12.30
C ASN A 77 21.08 -1.25 -12.52
N GLN A 78 20.55 -1.07 -13.72
CA GLN A 78 19.50 -0.08 -13.97
C GLN A 78 18.17 -0.55 -13.37
N ILE A 79 17.41 0.38 -12.78
CA ILE A 79 16.06 0.11 -12.30
C ILE A 79 15.14 -0.09 -13.50
N ILE A 80 14.41 -1.20 -13.53
CA ILE A 80 13.46 -1.57 -14.59
C ILE A 80 12.00 -1.55 -14.12
N ALA A 81 11.79 -1.65 -12.80
CA ALA A 81 10.48 -1.49 -12.20
C ALA A 81 10.57 -0.77 -10.85
N ASP A 82 9.65 0.15 -10.63
CA ASP A 82 9.49 0.90 -9.38
C ASP A 82 8.72 0.09 -8.34
N GLY A 83 9.10 0.27 -7.08
CA GLY A 83 8.34 -0.17 -5.92
C GLY A 83 7.20 0.80 -5.54
N PRO A 84 6.45 0.50 -4.45
CA PRO A 84 5.28 1.29 -4.03
C PRO A 84 5.63 2.72 -3.56
N SER A 85 6.85 2.94 -3.09
CA SER A 85 7.34 4.23 -2.59
C SER A 85 8.25 4.96 -3.58
N MET A 86 8.18 4.61 -4.86
CA MET A 86 9.07 5.12 -5.90
C MET A 86 8.29 5.62 -7.10
N GLU A 87 8.87 6.59 -7.80
CA GLU A 87 8.39 7.09 -9.09
C GLU A 87 9.58 7.37 -10.01
N LYS A 88 9.61 6.75 -11.18
CA LYS A 88 10.68 6.88 -12.20
C LYS A 88 12.10 6.64 -11.64
N GLY A 89 12.25 5.68 -10.74
CA GLY A 89 13.52 5.33 -10.11
C GLY A 89 13.99 6.29 -9.01
N GLU A 90 13.13 7.16 -8.51
CA GLU A 90 13.40 8.06 -7.39
C GLU A 90 12.44 7.80 -6.22
N LEU A 91 12.86 8.12 -5.00
CA LEU A 91 12.03 8.00 -3.82
C LEU A 91 10.85 8.99 -3.86
N ALA A 92 9.62 8.50 -3.70
CA ALA A 92 8.38 9.26 -3.77
C ALA A 92 7.40 8.83 -2.67
N ILE A 93 7.65 9.27 -1.44
CA ILE A 93 6.87 8.91 -0.24
C ILE A 93 5.82 9.94 0.17
N GLY A 94 5.72 11.06 -0.52
CA GLY A 94 4.81 12.16 -0.22
C GLY A 94 4.45 12.97 -1.46
N LYS A 95 3.92 14.16 -1.23
CA LYS A 95 3.48 15.09 -2.28
C LYS A 95 3.96 16.51 -1.97
N ASN A 96 4.39 17.24 -3.01
CA ASN A 96 4.62 18.67 -2.90
C ASN A 96 3.26 19.39 -2.82
N ALA A 97 3.10 20.26 -1.83
CA ALA A 97 1.91 21.06 -1.62
C ALA A 97 2.25 22.54 -1.53
N LEU A 98 1.38 23.41 -2.02
CA LEU A 98 1.48 24.85 -1.82
C LEU A 98 0.97 25.19 -0.42
N ILE A 99 1.84 25.67 0.45
CA ILE A 99 1.57 25.90 1.86
C ILE A 99 1.60 27.38 2.19
N ALA A 100 0.64 27.84 2.99
CA ALA A 100 0.64 29.15 3.60
C ALA A 100 0.81 29.04 5.12
N PHE A 101 1.73 29.84 5.68
CA PHE A 101 1.95 29.93 7.13
C PHE A 101 1.16 31.11 7.69
N MET A 102 -0.07 30.87 8.13
CA MET A 102 -0.95 31.89 8.70
C MET A 102 -1.95 31.27 9.67
N PRO A 103 -2.35 31.98 10.74
CA PRO A 103 -3.51 31.56 11.51
C PRO A 103 -4.77 31.70 10.66
N TRP A 104 -5.64 30.69 10.68
CA TRP A 104 -6.84 30.70 9.85
C TRP A 104 -8.06 30.23 10.62
N ASN A 105 -8.91 31.20 10.99
CA ASN A 105 -10.19 31.01 11.70
C ASN A 105 -10.15 30.07 12.92
N GLY A 106 -8.98 29.89 13.55
CA GLY A 106 -8.78 28.99 14.67
C GLY A 106 -8.68 27.49 14.30
N TYR A 107 -8.92 27.11 13.04
CA TYR A 107 -8.89 25.70 12.63
C TYR A 107 -7.50 25.09 12.60
N ASN A 108 -6.45 25.91 12.60
CA ASN A 108 -5.06 25.46 12.68
C ASN A 108 -4.37 25.82 14.00
N TYR A 109 -5.15 25.89 15.06
CA TYR A 109 -4.62 26.10 16.42
C TYR A 109 -3.65 24.99 16.80
N GLU A 110 -2.52 25.35 17.43
CA GLU A 110 -1.40 24.46 17.73
C GLU A 110 -0.88 23.76 16.45
N ASP A 111 -0.87 22.42 16.44
CA ASP A 111 -0.38 21.58 15.33
C ASP A 111 -1.49 21.11 14.39
N ALA A 112 -2.64 21.74 14.43
CA ALA A 112 -3.73 21.41 13.54
C ALA A 112 -3.43 21.90 12.11
N ILE A 113 -3.81 21.10 11.13
CA ILE A 113 -3.58 21.34 9.70
C ILE A 113 -4.91 21.50 9.00
N VAL A 114 -5.04 22.55 8.18
CA VAL A 114 -6.19 22.76 7.31
C VAL A 114 -5.78 22.40 5.88
N ILE A 115 -6.61 21.63 5.20
CA ILE A 115 -6.31 21.08 3.87
C ILE A 115 -7.43 21.44 2.89
N SER A 116 -7.05 21.71 1.65
CA SER A 116 -7.99 21.89 0.54
C SER A 116 -8.60 20.57 0.09
N GLU A 117 -9.90 20.57 -0.19
CA GLU A 117 -10.64 19.44 -0.79
C GLU A 117 -10.03 18.98 -2.13
N LYS A 118 -9.38 19.90 -2.87
CA LYS A 118 -8.65 19.62 -4.11
C LYS A 118 -7.68 18.45 -3.94
N MET A 119 -6.89 18.43 -2.84
CA MET A 119 -5.91 17.38 -2.57
C MET A 119 -6.56 16.00 -2.41
N ILE A 120 -7.77 15.95 -1.87
CA ILE A 120 -8.52 14.70 -1.69
C ILE A 120 -9.16 14.24 -3.00
N ARG A 121 -9.67 15.19 -3.80
CA ARG A 121 -10.24 14.92 -5.12
C ARG A 121 -9.19 14.36 -6.08
N GLU A 122 -7.97 14.88 -6.04
CA GLU A 122 -6.83 14.43 -6.84
C GLU A 122 -6.16 13.16 -6.28
N ASP A 123 -6.71 12.54 -5.24
CA ASP A 123 -6.14 11.37 -4.55
C ASP A 123 -4.67 11.56 -4.10
N ALA A 124 -4.24 12.80 -3.78
CA ALA A 124 -2.85 13.14 -3.52
C ALA A 124 -2.23 12.38 -2.32
N PHE A 125 -3.01 12.11 -1.28
CA PHE A 125 -2.60 11.38 -0.08
C PHE A 125 -3.45 10.12 0.13
N THR A 126 -3.92 9.53 -0.94
CA THR A 126 -4.70 8.28 -0.87
C THR A 126 -3.75 7.10 -0.75
N SER A 127 -4.02 6.21 0.19
CA SER A 127 -3.27 4.98 0.41
C SER A 127 -4.17 3.76 0.24
N VAL A 128 -3.61 2.67 -0.26
CA VAL A 128 -4.30 1.39 -0.39
C VAL A 128 -3.79 0.45 0.69
N HIS A 129 -4.72 -0.14 1.44
CA HIS A 129 -4.42 -1.07 2.52
C HIS A 129 -5.05 -2.42 2.23
N ILE A 130 -4.33 -3.50 2.54
CA ILE A 130 -4.83 -4.87 2.40
C ILE A 130 -4.89 -5.50 3.79
N TYR A 131 -6.11 -5.86 4.21
CA TYR A 131 -6.36 -6.54 5.47
C TYR A 131 -6.54 -8.02 5.22
N GLU A 132 -5.83 -8.83 6.01
CA GLU A 132 -5.99 -10.26 6.04
C GLU A 132 -6.93 -10.63 7.18
N LYS A 133 -7.94 -11.43 6.88
CA LYS A 133 -8.80 -12.07 7.86
C LYS A 133 -8.75 -13.56 7.64
N GLU A 134 -8.44 -14.28 8.70
CA GLU A 134 -8.34 -15.74 8.66
C GLU A 134 -9.34 -16.40 9.57
N ILE A 135 -9.77 -17.58 9.16
CA ILE A 135 -10.61 -18.46 9.95
C ILE A 135 -10.17 -19.90 9.75
N GLU A 136 -10.09 -20.62 10.86
CA GLU A 136 -9.72 -22.03 10.89
C GLU A 136 -10.94 -22.89 11.18
N ALA A 137 -11.09 -23.99 10.47
CA ALA A 137 -11.98 -25.07 10.84
C ALA A 137 -11.18 -26.18 11.51
N ARG A 138 -11.54 -26.52 12.74
CA ARG A 138 -10.82 -27.45 13.59
C ARG A 138 -11.62 -28.73 13.85
N GLU A 139 -10.92 -29.83 14.07
CA GLU A 139 -11.48 -31.07 14.55
C GLU A 139 -11.63 -30.98 16.08
N LEU A 140 -12.87 -30.97 16.56
CA LEU A 140 -13.24 -30.90 17.97
C LEU A 140 -13.66 -32.30 18.47
N LYS A 141 -13.73 -32.50 19.77
CA LYS A 141 -14.19 -33.76 20.37
C LYS A 141 -15.63 -34.11 19.99
N ASP A 142 -16.46 -33.09 19.76
CA ASP A 142 -17.89 -33.23 19.50
C ASP A 142 -18.21 -33.24 17.98
N GLY A 143 -17.20 -33.21 17.13
CA GLY A 143 -17.32 -33.23 15.66
C GLY A 143 -16.37 -32.25 14.97
N VAL A 144 -16.42 -32.20 13.65
CA VAL A 144 -15.59 -31.30 12.84
C VAL A 144 -16.33 -30.01 12.59
N GLU A 145 -15.64 -28.87 12.74
CA GLU A 145 -16.17 -27.57 12.30
C GLU A 145 -16.22 -27.52 10.78
N GLU A 146 -17.32 -27.04 10.24
CA GLU A 146 -17.52 -26.98 8.78
C GLU A 146 -17.59 -25.54 8.28
N ILE A 147 -17.00 -25.30 7.11
CA ILE A 147 -17.16 -24.06 6.35
C ILE A 147 -18.25 -24.28 5.33
N THR A 148 -19.38 -23.60 5.48
CA THR A 148 -20.59 -23.81 4.68
C THR A 148 -21.39 -22.50 4.52
N LYS A 149 -22.22 -22.45 3.48
CA LYS A 149 -23.20 -21.39 3.28
C LYS A 149 -24.45 -21.59 4.13
N ASP A 150 -24.73 -22.83 4.56
CA ASP A 150 -25.88 -23.14 5.40
C ASP A 150 -25.64 -22.76 6.86
N ILE A 151 -25.97 -21.51 7.18
CA ILE A 151 -25.72 -20.89 8.48
C ILE A 151 -27.06 -20.70 9.21
N PRO A 152 -27.23 -21.25 10.42
CA PRO A 152 -28.48 -21.09 11.17
C PRO A 152 -28.73 -19.62 11.52
N ASN A 153 -30.00 -19.21 11.48
CA ASN A 153 -30.51 -17.90 11.89
C ASN A 153 -29.96 -16.70 11.07
N VAL A 154 -29.58 -16.90 9.81
CA VAL A 154 -29.15 -15.86 8.88
C VAL A 154 -30.10 -15.82 7.68
N LYS A 155 -30.45 -14.64 7.19
CA LYS A 155 -31.31 -14.47 6.03
C LYS A 155 -30.57 -14.78 4.74
N GLU A 156 -31.28 -15.33 3.74
CA GLU A 156 -30.70 -15.63 2.43
C GLU A 156 -30.09 -14.40 1.74
N GLU A 157 -30.68 -13.22 1.95
CA GLU A 157 -30.16 -11.96 1.40
C GLU A 157 -28.74 -11.64 1.89
N GLU A 158 -28.43 -11.99 3.14
CA GLU A 158 -27.12 -11.80 3.77
C GLU A 158 -26.08 -12.83 3.28
N LEU A 159 -26.54 -13.89 2.58
CA LEU A 159 -25.69 -14.97 2.06
C LEU A 159 -25.46 -14.90 0.55
N MET A 160 -26.07 -13.95 -0.16
CA MET A 160 -25.98 -13.85 -1.64
C MET A 160 -24.57 -13.62 -2.17
N HIS A 161 -23.74 -12.95 -1.37
CA HIS A 161 -22.36 -12.65 -1.73
C HIS A 161 -21.37 -13.80 -1.45
N LEU A 162 -21.83 -14.87 -0.78
CA LEU A 162 -21.07 -16.09 -0.57
C LEU A 162 -21.19 -17.03 -1.76
N ASP A 163 -20.17 -17.84 -1.99
CA ASP A 163 -20.23 -18.96 -2.94
C ASP A 163 -20.88 -20.20 -2.31
N GLU A 164 -20.93 -21.31 -3.04
CA GLU A 164 -21.48 -22.57 -2.56
C GLU A 164 -20.69 -23.16 -1.40
N SER A 165 -19.40 -22.84 -1.30
CA SER A 165 -18.51 -23.25 -0.20
C SER A 165 -18.65 -22.37 1.06
N GLY A 166 -19.55 -21.38 1.05
CA GLY A 166 -19.72 -20.46 2.19
C GLY A 166 -18.65 -19.38 2.31
N ILE A 167 -17.89 -19.11 1.25
CA ILE A 167 -16.80 -18.14 1.25
C ILE A 167 -17.18 -16.96 0.35
N VAL A 168 -16.80 -15.74 0.73
CA VAL A 168 -17.06 -14.54 -0.06
C VAL A 168 -16.41 -14.60 -1.43
N LYS A 169 -17.10 -14.08 -2.45
CA LYS A 169 -16.61 -14.04 -3.84
C LYS A 169 -15.57 -12.91 -3.99
N ILE A 170 -14.56 -13.16 -4.83
CA ILE A 170 -13.58 -12.12 -5.21
C ILE A 170 -14.31 -10.99 -5.95
N GLY A 171 -13.96 -9.74 -5.67
CA GLY A 171 -14.58 -8.55 -6.22
C GLY A 171 -15.83 -8.07 -5.47
N THR A 172 -16.25 -8.76 -4.41
CA THR A 172 -17.39 -8.33 -3.58
C THR A 172 -17.00 -7.11 -2.76
N GLU A 173 -17.85 -6.10 -2.75
CA GLU A 173 -17.74 -4.94 -1.87
C GLU A 173 -18.22 -5.30 -0.47
N ILE A 174 -17.33 -5.19 0.50
CA ILE A 174 -17.59 -5.54 1.91
C ILE A 174 -18.01 -4.31 2.68
N LYS A 175 -19.08 -4.47 3.46
CA LYS A 175 -19.58 -3.50 4.44
C LYS A 175 -19.43 -4.05 5.86
N PRO A 176 -19.36 -3.19 6.88
CA PRO A 176 -19.33 -3.62 8.27
C PRO A 176 -20.48 -4.58 8.62
N GLY A 177 -20.16 -5.67 9.30
CA GLY A 177 -21.13 -6.69 9.72
C GLY A 177 -21.47 -7.76 8.67
N MET A 178 -20.98 -7.67 7.43
CA MET A 178 -21.16 -8.73 6.42
C MET A 178 -20.38 -9.98 6.78
N ILE A 179 -20.91 -11.15 6.42
CA ILE A 179 -20.25 -12.45 6.59
C ILE A 179 -19.17 -12.59 5.51
N LEU A 180 -17.93 -12.84 5.93
CA LEU A 180 -16.80 -13.11 5.03
C LEU A 180 -16.67 -14.61 4.74
N VAL A 181 -16.80 -15.43 5.77
CA VAL A 181 -16.74 -16.88 5.67
C VAL A 181 -17.77 -17.48 6.62
N GLY A 182 -18.66 -18.28 6.10
CA GLY A 182 -19.65 -19.01 6.88
C GLY A 182 -19.00 -20.21 7.57
N LYS A 183 -19.10 -20.29 8.88
CA LYS A 183 -18.58 -21.39 9.69
C LYS A 183 -19.62 -21.83 10.71
N VAL A 184 -19.85 -23.13 10.80
CA VAL A 184 -20.68 -23.74 11.82
C VAL A 184 -19.85 -24.68 12.67
N SER A 185 -20.14 -24.70 13.97
CA SER A 185 -19.47 -25.59 14.92
C SER A 185 -20.51 -26.49 15.59
N PRO A 186 -20.25 -27.78 15.79
CA PRO A 186 -21.14 -28.65 16.54
C PRO A 186 -21.32 -28.09 17.97
N LYS A 187 -22.51 -28.28 18.51
CA LYS A 187 -22.89 -27.74 19.82
C LYS A 187 -22.36 -28.67 20.92
N GLY A 188 -21.25 -28.27 21.54
CA GLY A 188 -20.85 -28.88 22.81
C GLY A 188 -21.77 -28.48 23.97
N GLU A 189 -21.73 -29.24 25.07
CA GLU A 189 -22.48 -28.93 26.31
C GLU A 189 -21.95 -27.69 27.02
N VAL A 190 -22.02 -26.52 26.41
CA VAL A 190 -21.69 -25.25 27.07
C VAL A 190 -22.94 -24.69 27.69
N LYS A 191 -22.93 -24.48 29.01
CA LYS A 191 -24.02 -23.78 29.72
C LYS A 191 -24.08 -22.33 29.18
N PRO A 192 -25.22 -21.90 28.59
CA PRO A 192 -25.35 -20.54 28.07
C PRO A 192 -25.22 -19.52 29.20
N THR A 193 -24.62 -18.37 28.88
CA THR A 193 -24.56 -17.24 29.81
C THR A 193 -25.96 -16.74 30.21
N PRO A 194 -26.11 -16.08 31.34
CA PRO A 194 -27.43 -15.54 31.76
C PRO A 194 -28.04 -14.63 30.67
N GLU A 195 -27.23 -13.84 29.98
CA GLU A 195 -27.61 -12.95 28.89
C GLU A 195 -28.11 -13.76 27.67
N GLU A 196 -27.40 -14.81 27.29
CA GLU A 196 -27.83 -15.69 26.21
C GLU A 196 -29.12 -16.45 26.53
N ARG A 197 -29.34 -16.86 27.78
CA ARG A 197 -30.60 -17.47 28.19
C ARG A 197 -31.77 -16.49 28.05
N LEU A 198 -31.55 -15.22 28.42
CA LEU A 198 -32.54 -14.18 28.29
C LEU A 198 -32.88 -13.90 26.83
N LEU A 199 -31.86 -13.77 25.96
CA LEU A 199 -32.04 -13.56 24.53
C LEU A 199 -32.80 -14.72 23.89
N ARG A 200 -32.45 -15.97 24.21
CA ARG A 200 -33.16 -17.17 23.71
C ARG A 200 -34.63 -17.20 24.18
N ALA A 201 -34.92 -16.76 25.41
CA ALA A 201 -36.28 -16.68 25.90
C ALA A 201 -37.13 -15.60 25.20
N ILE A 202 -36.51 -14.49 24.82
CA ILE A 202 -37.18 -13.38 24.12
C ILE A 202 -37.41 -13.67 22.64
N PHE A 203 -36.41 -14.24 21.96
CA PHE A 203 -36.44 -14.45 20.50
C PHE A 203 -36.90 -15.86 20.07
N GLY A 204 -37.16 -16.77 20.99
CA GLY A 204 -37.77 -18.08 20.68
C GLY A 204 -36.89 -18.99 19.79
N GLU A 205 -35.59 -18.94 19.94
CA GLU A 205 -34.65 -19.71 19.08
C GLU A 205 -34.85 -21.22 19.22
N LYS A 206 -35.10 -21.88 18.11
CA LYS A 206 -35.01 -23.34 18.03
C LYS A 206 -33.59 -23.79 18.30
N ALA A 207 -33.41 -24.69 19.24
CA ALA A 207 -32.11 -25.27 19.57
C ALA A 207 -31.59 -26.11 18.38
N GLY A 208 -30.81 -25.50 17.47
CA GLY A 208 -30.09 -26.21 16.43
C GLY A 208 -28.95 -27.04 17.01
N HIS A 209 -28.56 -28.12 16.29
CA HIS A 209 -27.41 -28.95 16.66
C HIS A 209 -26.06 -28.27 16.42
N VAL A 210 -26.03 -27.09 15.77
CA VAL A 210 -24.83 -26.34 15.40
C VAL A 210 -24.94 -24.90 15.84
N VAL A 211 -23.79 -24.27 16.11
CA VAL A 211 -23.64 -22.88 16.50
C VAL A 211 -22.95 -22.12 15.37
N ASN A 212 -23.46 -20.94 15.03
CA ASN A 212 -22.82 -20.03 14.09
C ASN A 212 -21.55 -19.43 14.68
N LYS A 213 -20.39 -19.72 14.05
CA LYS A 213 -19.07 -19.15 14.34
C LYS A 213 -18.46 -18.50 13.10
N SER A 214 -19.28 -17.97 12.24
CA SER A 214 -18.87 -17.33 10.99
C SER A 214 -17.95 -16.12 11.24
N LEU A 215 -17.09 -15.83 10.27
CA LEU A 215 -16.22 -14.67 10.28
C LEU A 215 -16.99 -13.47 9.71
N TYR A 216 -17.15 -12.42 10.51
CA TYR A 216 -17.80 -11.17 10.13
C TYR A 216 -16.79 -10.07 9.85
N ALA A 217 -17.13 -9.16 8.95
CA ALA A 217 -16.40 -7.93 8.74
C ALA A 217 -16.52 -7.04 9.99
N SER A 218 -15.39 -6.56 10.50
CA SER A 218 -15.37 -5.65 11.67
C SER A 218 -16.01 -4.30 11.34
N ALA A 219 -16.42 -3.55 12.37
CA ALA A 219 -17.12 -2.26 12.25
C ALA A 219 -16.35 -1.19 11.44
N SER A 220 -15.03 -1.30 11.36
CA SER A 220 -14.17 -0.37 10.59
C SER A 220 -13.72 -0.92 9.25
N MET A 221 -14.25 -2.06 8.82
CA MET A 221 -13.81 -2.75 7.60
C MET A 221 -14.77 -2.48 6.46
N GLU A 222 -14.29 -1.71 5.49
CA GLU A 222 -14.99 -1.40 4.26
C GLU A 222 -13.99 -1.51 3.12
N GLY A 223 -14.34 -2.23 2.05
CA GLY A 223 -13.43 -2.44 0.94
C GLY A 223 -13.88 -3.53 -0.03
N VAL A 224 -12.98 -3.98 -0.89
CA VAL A 224 -13.25 -4.98 -1.92
C VAL A 224 -12.39 -6.21 -1.67
N VAL A 225 -12.95 -7.41 -1.81
CA VAL A 225 -12.21 -8.66 -1.72
C VAL A 225 -11.32 -8.81 -2.95
N VAL A 226 -10.00 -8.85 -2.74
CA VAL A 226 -9.00 -8.96 -3.81
C VAL A 226 -8.60 -10.40 -4.04
N ASP A 227 -8.42 -11.16 -2.97
CA ASP A 227 -7.94 -12.53 -3.04
C ASP A 227 -8.51 -13.37 -1.89
N VAL A 228 -8.62 -14.68 -2.12
CA VAL A 228 -9.02 -15.66 -1.11
C VAL A 228 -8.17 -16.90 -1.26
N LYS A 229 -7.41 -17.23 -0.22
CA LYS A 229 -6.58 -18.43 -0.16
C LYS A 229 -7.20 -19.47 0.76
N ILE A 230 -7.30 -20.69 0.26
CA ILE A 230 -7.89 -21.83 0.98
C ILE A 230 -6.82 -22.90 1.09
N PHE A 231 -6.52 -23.30 2.32
CA PHE A 231 -5.56 -24.36 2.65
C PHE A 231 -6.32 -25.54 3.25
N THR A 232 -6.12 -26.73 2.73
CA THR A 232 -6.84 -27.95 3.17
C THR A 232 -5.85 -29.01 3.59
N LYS A 233 -6.09 -29.67 4.73
CA LYS A 233 -5.26 -30.76 5.25
C LYS A 233 -5.29 -31.97 4.30
N LYS A 234 -4.17 -32.66 4.18
CA LYS A 234 -4.04 -33.88 3.40
C LYS A 234 -5.07 -34.95 3.82
N GLY A 235 -5.75 -35.52 2.84
CA GLY A 235 -6.77 -36.55 3.06
C GLY A 235 -8.21 -36.06 3.16
N TYR A 236 -8.43 -34.73 3.06
CA TYR A 236 -9.76 -34.14 2.94
C TYR A 236 -10.02 -33.72 1.48
N GLU A 237 -11.29 -33.77 1.05
CA GLU A 237 -11.66 -33.33 -0.30
C GLU A 237 -11.38 -31.85 -0.50
N LYS A 238 -10.67 -31.53 -1.59
CA LYS A 238 -10.45 -30.13 -2.01
C LYS A 238 -11.73 -29.59 -2.64
N ASP A 239 -12.14 -28.40 -2.23
CA ASP A 239 -13.31 -27.73 -2.81
C ASP A 239 -13.16 -27.46 -4.31
N SER A 240 -14.27 -27.37 -5.03
CA SER A 240 -14.31 -27.03 -6.45
C SER A 240 -13.58 -25.71 -6.76
N ARG A 241 -13.61 -24.75 -5.83
CA ARG A 241 -12.92 -23.47 -5.94
C ARG A 241 -11.41 -23.62 -5.81
N THR A 242 -10.94 -24.42 -4.85
CA THR A 242 -9.50 -24.70 -4.66
C THR A 242 -8.93 -25.37 -5.91
N ASN A 243 -9.67 -26.32 -6.49
CA ASN A 243 -9.26 -27.01 -7.72
C ASN A 243 -9.21 -26.03 -8.91
N LYS A 244 -10.20 -25.15 -9.07
CA LYS A 244 -10.20 -24.12 -10.13
C LYS A 244 -9.04 -23.14 -9.98
N ALA A 245 -8.78 -22.62 -8.76
CA ALA A 245 -7.67 -21.72 -8.51
C ALA A 245 -6.31 -22.38 -8.83
N TYR A 246 -6.15 -23.65 -8.46
CA TYR A 246 -4.99 -24.45 -8.81
C TYR A 246 -4.82 -24.62 -10.34
N GLU A 247 -5.90 -24.95 -11.05
CA GLU A 247 -5.87 -25.08 -12.50
C GLU A 247 -5.56 -23.75 -13.21
N GLU A 248 -6.09 -22.63 -12.72
CA GLU A 248 -5.81 -21.30 -13.23
C GLU A 248 -4.33 -20.92 -13.03
N GLU A 249 -3.76 -21.19 -11.86
CA GLU A 249 -2.36 -20.92 -11.56
C GLU A 249 -1.42 -21.80 -12.38
N LYS A 250 -1.78 -23.08 -12.54
CA LYS A 250 -1.05 -24.03 -13.40
C LYS A 250 -1.05 -23.58 -14.86
N THR A 251 -2.21 -23.19 -15.40
CA THR A 251 -2.33 -22.69 -16.79
C THR A 251 -1.52 -21.41 -17.00
N LEU A 252 -1.44 -20.56 -15.99
CA LEU A 252 -0.66 -19.31 -16.04
C LEU A 252 0.86 -19.62 -16.08
N LEU A 253 1.34 -20.56 -15.27
CA LEU A 253 2.72 -21.03 -15.31
C LEU A 253 3.09 -21.73 -16.61
N GLU A 254 2.20 -22.58 -17.14
CA GLU A 254 2.37 -23.24 -18.45
C GLU A 254 2.48 -22.20 -19.58
N LYS A 255 1.65 -21.15 -19.54
CA LYS A 255 1.71 -20.05 -20.52
C LYS A 255 3.01 -19.27 -20.42
N GLU A 256 3.45 -18.93 -19.20
CA GLU A 256 4.73 -18.27 -18.97
C GLU A 256 5.92 -19.09 -19.51
N HIS A 257 5.91 -20.39 -19.22
CA HIS A 257 6.92 -21.31 -19.72
C HIS A 257 6.91 -21.40 -21.25
N HIS A 258 5.73 -21.50 -21.87
CA HIS A 258 5.57 -21.52 -23.32
C HIS A 258 6.07 -20.24 -23.98
N ASP A 259 5.73 -19.07 -23.45
CA ASP A 259 6.21 -17.77 -23.95
C ASP A 259 7.75 -17.69 -23.91
N ARG A 260 8.37 -18.14 -22.80
CA ARG A 260 9.84 -18.17 -22.67
C ARG A 260 10.49 -19.12 -23.67
N LEU A 261 9.90 -20.28 -23.91
CA LEU A 261 10.39 -21.23 -24.93
C LEU A 261 10.30 -20.64 -26.34
N LEU A 262 9.19 -19.97 -26.67
CA LEU A 262 9.03 -19.31 -27.98
C LEU A 262 10.07 -18.22 -28.21
N MET A 263 10.39 -17.43 -27.17
CA MET A 263 11.44 -16.40 -27.26
C MET A 263 12.81 -17.03 -27.49
N LEU A 264 13.16 -18.10 -26.77
CA LEU A 264 14.43 -18.83 -26.98
C LEU A 264 14.49 -19.47 -28.38
N ASP A 265 13.40 -20.04 -28.85
CA ASP A 265 13.35 -20.61 -30.22
C ASP A 265 13.56 -19.56 -31.29
N ARG A 266 12.99 -18.37 -31.12
CA ARG A 266 13.18 -17.23 -32.01
C ARG A 266 14.62 -16.75 -32.04
N GLU A 267 15.23 -16.60 -30.84
CA GLU A 267 16.62 -16.19 -30.74
C GLU A 267 17.60 -17.23 -31.30
N GLU A 268 17.36 -18.51 -31.05
CA GLU A 268 18.09 -19.60 -31.67
C GLU A 268 18.09 -19.46 -33.20
N MET A 269 16.89 -19.24 -33.79
CA MET A 269 16.74 -19.06 -35.23
C MET A 269 17.44 -17.81 -35.73
N LEU A 270 17.34 -16.67 -35.04
CA LEU A 270 18.02 -15.41 -35.43
C LEU A 270 19.54 -15.55 -35.41
N LYS A 271 20.12 -16.18 -34.37
CA LYS A 271 21.56 -16.36 -34.24
C LYS A 271 22.08 -17.38 -35.25
N VAL A 272 21.38 -18.48 -35.45
CA VAL A 272 21.72 -19.46 -36.49
C VAL A 272 21.66 -18.83 -37.86
N THR A 273 20.62 -18.10 -38.18
CA THR A 273 20.48 -17.37 -39.45
C THR A 273 21.60 -16.35 -39.66
N ALA A 274 21.95 -15.60 -38.60
CA ALA A 274 23.06 -14.65 -38.64
C ALA A 274 24.41 -15.34 -38.85
N LEU A 275 24.65 -16.50 -38.21
CA LEU A 275 25.84 -17.30 -38.38
C LEU A 275 25.96 -17.82 -39.85
N LEU A 276 24.89 -18.38 -40.38
CA LEU A 276 24.87 -18.98 -41.71
C LEU A 276 24.93 -17.92 -42.83
N SER A 277 24.21 -16.81 -42.71
CA SER A 277 24.17 -15.73 -43.71
C SER A 277 25.49 -14.97 -43.85
N LYS A 278 26.32 -14.90 -42.81
CA LYS A 278 27.64 -14.23 -42.84
C LYS A 278 28.69 -15.07 -43.53
N ASN A 279 28.55 -16.39 -43.59
CA ASN A 279 29.56 -17.32 -44.05
C ASN A 279 29.24 -17.90 -45.44
N PRO A 280 30.26 -18.18 -46.31
CA PRO A 280 30.04 -18.76 -47.62
C PRO A 280 29.79 -20.26 -47.53
N LEU A 281 29.01 -20.80 -48.46
CA LEU A 281 28.77 -22.24 -48.63
C LEU A 281 30.01 -22.99 -49.07
N ALA A 282 30.23 -24.18 -48.53
CA ALA A 282 31.31 -25.09 -48.93
C ALA A 282 30.90 -26.07 -50.08
N SER A 283 29.58 -26.25 -50.27
CA SER A 283 29.00 -27.08 -51.36
C SER A 283 27.71 -26.43 -51.87
N ASP A 284 27.29 -26.82 -53.09
CA ASP A 284 26.03 -26.36 -53.67
C ASP A 284 24.85 -26.83 -52.84
N GLN A 285 23.88 -25.93 -52.64
CA GLN A 285 22.68 -26.20 -51.80
C GLN A 285 21.45 -25.47 -52.34
N GLU A 286 20.30 -26.13 -52.28
CA GLU A 286 19.00 -25.53 -52.57
C GLU A 286 18.35 -25.09 -51.24
N VAL A 287 17.92 -23.81 -51.18
CA VAL A 287 17.24 -23.21 -50.03
C VAL A 287 16.01 -22.47 -50.52
N ASN A 288 14.80 -22.83 -50.04
CA ASN A 288 13.53 -22.23 -50.43
C ASN A 288 13.35 -22.16 -51.98
N LYS A 289 13.66 -23.24 -52.69
CA LYS A 289 13.54 -23.34 -54.17
C LYS A 289 14.52 -22.41 -54.94
N LYS A 290 15.57 -21.89 -54.27
CA LYS A 290 16.67 -21.15 -54.89
C LYS A 290 17.95 -21.97 -54.77
N GLU A 291 18.66 -22.12 -55.90
CA GLU A 291 19.97 -22.80 -55.94
C GLU A 291 21.09 -21.83 -55.59
N TYR A 292 21.89 -22.16 -54.58
CA TYR A 292 23.08 -21.44 -54.18
C TYR A 292 24.31 -22.26 -54.48
N LYS A 293 25.23 -21.69 -55.28
CA LYS A 293 26.50 -22.35 -55.65
C LYS A 293 27.54 -22.22 -54.56
N LYS A 294 28.48 -23.13 -54.53
CA LYS A 294 29.66 -23.08 -53.65
C LYS A 294 30.32 -21.71 -53.67
N GLY A 295 30.63 -21.14 -52.49
CA GLY A 295 31.22 -19.80 -52.29
C GLY A 295 30.22 -18.65 -52.23
N SER A 296 28.91 -18.86 -52.53
CA SER A 296 27.88 -17.85 -52.36
C SER A 296 27.42 -17.76 -50.90
N LYS A 297 26.85 -16.60 -50.52
CA LYS A 297 26.21 -16.38 -49.22
C LYS A 297 24.70 -16.46 -49.38
N ILE A 298 24.01 -17.06 -48.41
CA ILE A 298 22.56 -17.15 -48.39
C ILE A 298 22.02 -15.85 -47.79
N ASN A 299 20.97 -15.26 -48.39
CA ASN A 299 20.32 -14.07 -47.84
C ASN A 299 19.53 -14.40 -46.57
N LYS A 300 19.48 -13.49 -45.63
CA LYS A 300 18.70 -13.66 -44.37
C LYS A 300 17.24 -13.98 -44.64
N THR A 301 16.63 -13.35 -45.62
CA THR A 301 15.22 -13.53 -46.01
C THR A 301 14.89 -14.95 -46.48
N ASP A 302 15.88 -15.66 -47.04
CA ASP A 302 15.68 -17.02 -47.55
C ASP A 302 15.68 -18.07 -46.42
N PHE A 303 16.06 -17.69 -45.19
CA PHE A 303 15.91 -18.50 -43.97
C PHE A 303 14.55 -18.31 -43.29
N GLU A 304 13.73 -17.34 -43.69
CA GLU A 304 12.38 -17.16 -43.16
C GLU A 304 11.53 -18.37 -43.55
N ASN A 305 10.84 -18.93 -42.55
CA ASN A 305 9.96 -20.10 -42.65
C ASN A 305 10.68 -21.46 -42.95
N ILE A 306 11.98 -21.57 -42.67
CA ILE A 306 12.67 -22.87 -42.80
C ILE A 306 12.42 -23.72 -41.54
N ASN A 307 12.01 -24.97 -41.75
CA ASN A 307 11.86 -25.94 -40.67
C ASN A 307 13.26 -26.36 -40.14
N ARG A 308 13.35 -26.61 -38.82
CA ARG A 308 14.61 -27.06 -38.16
C ARG A 308 15.25 -28.29 -38.85
N PHE A 309 14.46 -29.18 -39.42
CA PHE A 309 14.94 -30.35 -40.13
C PHE A 309 15.72 -29.94 -41.38
N THR A 310 15.16 -29.02 -42.16
CA THR A 310 15.81 -28.46 -43.38
C THR A 310 17.05 -27.65 -43.03
N LEU A 311 17.00 -26.90 -41.90
CA LEU A 311 18.16 -26.12 -41.41
C LEU A 311 19.34 -27.03 -41.06
N ASN A 312 19.14 -28.17 -40.40
CA ASN A 312 20.19 -29.14 -40.10
C ASN A 312 20.82 -29.75 -41.38
N ALA A 313 20.01 -29.89 -42.43
CA ALA A 313 20.51 -30.34 -43.71
C ALA A 313 21.40 -29.27 -44.41
N ILE A 314 20.96 -28.00 -44.34
CA ILE A 314 21.71 -26.86 -44.92
C ILE A 314 23.05 -26.65 -44.19
N VAL A 315 23.11 -26.84 -42.88
CA VAL A 315 24.34 -26.68 -42.08
C VAL A 315 25.45 -27.63 -42.57
N LYS A 316 25.11 -28.82 -43.03
CA LYS A 316 26.10 -29.79 -43.60
C LYS A 316 26.79 -29.27 -44.84
N SER A 317 26.25 -28.28 -45.54
CA SER A 317 26.84 -27.66 -46.72
C SER A 317 27.85 -26.56 -46.40
N PHE A 318 28.09 -26.23 -45.14
CA PHE A 318 29.09 -25.27 -44.69
C PHE A 318 30.40 -25.93 -44.24
N SER A 319 31.44 -25.12 -44.00
CA SER A 319 32.72 -25.61 -43.51
C SER A 319 32.64 -26.27 -42.14
N LYS A 320 33.57 -27.17 -41.83
CA LYS A 320 33.62 -27.89 -40.56
C LYS A 320 33.68 -26.95 -39.35
N ASP A 321 34.32 -25.80 -39.47
CA ASP A 321 34.41 -24.80 -38.40
C ASP A 321 33.05 -24.14 -38.11
N ILE A 322 32.25 -23.90 -39.15
CA ILE A 322 30.91 -23.35 -39.00
C ILE A 322 29.95 -24.40 -38.42
N GLN A 323 30.09 -25.65 -38.86
CA GLN A 323 29.34 -26.77 -38.28
C GLN A 323 29.62 -26.91 -36.77
N LYS A 324 30.88 -26.79 -36.36
CA LYS A 324 31.28 -26.83 -34.95
C LYS A 324 30.63 -25.69 -34.12
N LYS A 325 30.69 -24.46 -34.63
CA LYS A 325 30.04 -23.30 -34.02
C LYS A 325 28.50 -23.45 -33.94
N TYR A 326 27.90 -24.05 -34.97
CA TYR A 326 26.47 -24.35 -34.94
C TYR A 326 26.12 -25.38 -33.87
N ASP A 327 26.93 -26.45 -33.74
CA ASP A 327 26.72 -27.48 -32.72
C ASP A 327 26.90 -26.91 -31.27
N GLU A 328 27.91 -26.05 -31.10
CA GLU A 328 28.10 -25.31 -29.84
C GLU A 328 26.89 -24.45 -29.47
N LEU A 329 26.42 -23.67 -30.43
CA LEU A 329 25.23 -22.80 -30.25
C LEU A 329 23.97 -23.62 -29.98
N LYS A 330 23.77 -24.71 -30.69
CA LYS A 330 22.65 -25.63 -30.49
C LYS A 330 22.69 -26.28 -29.10
N ASN A 331 23.84 -26.77 -28.66
CA ASN A 331 24.01 -27.34 -27.33
C ASN A 331 23.74 -26.28 -26.23
N TYR A 332 24.18 -25.04 -26.45
CA TYR A 332 23.89 -23.95 -25.53
C TYR A 332 22.38 -23.74 -25.35
N PHE A 333 21.64 -23.57 -26.45
CA PHE A 333 20.17 -23.38 -26.39
C PHE A 333 19.43 -24.61 -25.83
N GLN A 334 19.92 -25.82 -26.12
CA GLN A 334 19.33 -27.03 -25.53
C GLN A 334 19.53 -27.05 -24.00
N ASN A 335 20.67 -26.65 -23.48
CA ASN A 335 20.93 -26.56 -22.07
C ASN A 335 20.07 -25.51 -21.39
N GLU A 336 19.91 -24.33 -22.01
CA GLU A 336 19.02 -23.28 -21.50
C GLU A 336 17.53 -23.71 -21.47
N LYS A 337 17.05 -24.42 -22.51
CA LYS A 337 15.70 -24.99 -22.52
C LYS A 337 15.52 -26.05 -21.44
N LYS A 338 16.54 -26.83 -21.17
CA LYS A 338 16.53 -27.83 -20.09
C LYS A 338 16.43 -27.18 -18.71
N LYS A 339 17.23 -26.12 -18.45
CA LYS A 339 17.14 -25.33 -17.22
C LYS A 339 15.76 -24.73 -17.03
N LEU A 340 15.18 -24.14 -18.09
CA LEU A 340 13.82 -23.60 -18.06
C LEU A 340 12.77 -24.64 -17.70
N LYS A 341 12.91 -25.86 -18.23
CA LYS A 341 12.01 -26.96 -17.92
C LYS A 341 12.16 -27.39 -16.44
N GLU A 342 13.40 -27.51 -15.95
CA GLU A 342 13.67 -27.84 -14.56
C GLU A 342 13.10 -26.78 -13.59
N GLU A 343 13.22 -25.47 -13.92
CA GLU A 343 12.60 -24.38 -13.16
C GLU A 343 11.06 -24.47 -13.15
N HIS A 344 10.46 -24.78 -14.28
CA HIS A 344 9.01 -24.94 -14.42
C HIS A 344 8.51 -26.14 -13.62
N ASP A 345 9.16 -27.29 -13.74
CA ASP A 345 8.80 -28.52 -13.03
C ASP A 345 8.94 -28.33 -11.51
N ALA A 346 9.96 -27.60 -11.05
CA ALA A 346 10.13 -27.25 -9.64
C ALA A 346 9.00 -26.32 -9.12
N LYS A 347 8.55 -25.35 -9.91
CA LYS A 347 7.40 -24.48 -9.55
C LYS A 347 6.12 -25.29 -9.44
N ILE A 348 5.87 -26.22 -10.37
CA ILE A 348 4.69 -27.10 -10.32
C ILE A 348 4.77 -28.02 -9.09
N GLU A 349 5.92 -28.60 -8.78
CA GLU A 349 6.09 -29.44 -7.59
C GLU A 349 5.80 -28.68 -6.28
N ILE A 350 6.16 -27.38 -6.22
CA ILE A 350 5.82 -26.52 -5.07
C ILE A 350 4.30 -26.32 -4.96
N LEU A 351 3.62 -26.10 -6.09
CA LEU A 351 2.16 -25.99 -6.12
C LEU A 351 1.43 -27.29 -5.76
N GLU A 352 2.01 -28.43 -6.10
CA GLU A 352 1.44 -29.76 -5.81
C GLU A 352 1.70 -30.25 -4.37
N LYS A 353 2.64 -29.59 -3.66
CA LYS A 353 2.89 -29.91 -2.25
C LYS A 353 1.67 -29.56 -1.40
N ASP A 354 1.27 -30.55 -0.59
CA ASP A 354 0.18 -30.36 0.36
C ASP A 354 0.53 -29.30 1.41
N ASP A 355 -0.47 -28.56 1.83
CA ASP A 355 -0.36 -27.52 2.84
C ASP A 355 -0.04 -28.11 4.21
N ILE A 356 0.99 -27.57 4.87
CA ILE A 356 1.34 -27.91 6.25
C ILE A 356 0.50 -27.04 7.18
N LEU A 357 -0.62 -27.58 7.64
CA LEU A 357 -1.49 -26.91 8.60
C LEU A 357 -1.13 -27.28 10.05
N PRO A 358 -1.41 -26.39 11.03
CA PRO A 358 -1.26 -26.69 12.44
C PRO A 358 -2.05 -27.95 12.86
N SER A 359 -1.59 -28.62 13.91
CA SER A 359 -2.27 -29.82 14.43
C SER A 359 -3.72 -29.51 14.81
N GLY A 360 -4.65 -30.38 14.39
CA GLY A 360 -6.09 -30.20 14.65
C GLY A 360 -6.83 -29.24 13.71
N VAL A 361 -6.14 -28.55 12.82
CA VAL A 361 -6.77 -27.71 11.78
C VAL A 361 -7.03 -28.55 10.53
N VAL A 362 -8.25 -28.55 10.06
CA VAL A 362 -8.68 -29.27 8.85
C VAL A 362 -8.63 -28.34 7.63
N LYS A 363 -9.09 -27.10 7.79
CA LYS A 363 -9.16 -26.11 6.72
C LYS A 363 -8.86 -24.72 7.27
N LEU A 364 -8.06 -23.95 6.54
CA LEU A 364 -7.76 -22.56 6.84
C LEU A 364 -8.16 -21.70 5.64
N VAL A 365 -8.96 -20.69 5.89
CA VAL A 365 -9.37 -19.72 4.84
C VAL A 365 -8.82 -18.35 5.22
N LYS A 366 -8.10 -17.75 4.27
CA LYS A 366 -7.58 -16.39 4.38
C LYS A 366 -8.25 -15.50 3.34
N VAL A 367 -8.89 -14.44 3.79
CA VAL A 367 -9.57 -13.45 2.93
C VAL A 367 -8.78 -12.16 2.95
N TYR A 368 -8.41 -11.66 1.77
CA TYR A 368 -7.69 -10.42 1.59
C TYR A 368 -8.64 -9.34 1.09
N ILE A 369 -8.76 -8.26 1.86
CA ILE A 369 -9.68 -7.15 1.58
C ILE A 369 -8.86 -5.89 1.37
N ALA A 370 -8.96 -5.30 0.17
CA ALA A 370 -8.31 -4.03 -0.14
C ALA A 370 -9.24 -2.86 0.16
N THR A 371 -8.71 -1.88 0.85
CA THR A 371 -9.40 -0.65 1.20
C THR A 371 -8.63 0.54 0.67
N LYS A 372 -9.29 1.42 -0.09
CA LYS A 372 -8.74 2.69 -0.53
C LYS A 372 -9.05 3.76 0.52
N ARG A 373 -8.03 4.25 1.21
CA ARG A 373 -8.18 5.25 2.28
C ARG A 373 -7.73 6.62 1.80
N LYS A 374 -8.69 7.49 1.56
CA LYS A 374 -8.47 8.91 1.33
C LYS A 374 -8.07 9.59 2.64
N LEU A 375 -7.49 10.77 2.53
CA LEU A 375 -7.18 11.58 3.70
C LEU A 375 -8.47 12.05 4.39
N LYS A 376 -8.54 11.90 5.72
CA LYS A 376 -9.69 12.27 6.55
C LYS A 376 -9.27 13.23 7.66
N VAL A 377 -10.24 13.93 8.23
CA VAL A 377 -10.06 14.70 9.47
C VAL A 377 -9.62 13.73 10.58
N GLY A 378 -8.56 14.10 11.32
CA GLY A 378 -7.95 13.28 12.35
C GLY A 378 -6.74 12.47 11.89
N ASP A 379 -6.46 12.39 10.58
CA ASP A 379 -5.26 11.75 10.07
C ASP A 379 -4.02 12.60 10.38
N LYS A 380 -2.89 11.93 10.62
CA LYS A 380 -1.64 12.58 10.96
C LYS A 380 -0.81 12.82 9.71
N MET A 381 -0.35 14.06 9.55
CA MET A 381 0.56 14.46 8.49
C MET A 381 1.84 15.08 9.05
N ALA A 382 2.90 15.07 8.29
CA ALA A 382 4.17 15.69 8.65
C ALA A 382 4.94 16.17 7.43
N GLY A 383 5.80 17.16 7.61
CA GLY A 383 6.90 17.45 6.69
C GLY A 383 8.13 16.63 7.04
N ARG A 384 9.31 17.05 6.51
CA ARG A 384 10.61 16.39 6.74
C ARG A 384 11.44 17.03 7.87
N HIS A 385 10.88 17.98 8.63
CA HIS A 385 11.57 18.79 9.62
C HIS A 385 11.02 18.60 11.05
N GLY A 386 10.37 17.47 11.32
CA GLY A 386 9.75 17.22 12.62
C GLY A 386 8.45 18.00 12.85
N ASN A 387 7.95 18.69 11.84
CA ASN A 387 6.69 19.43 11.84
C ASN A 387 5.51 18.48 11.60
N LYS A 388 5.08 17.81 12.64
CA LYS A 388 3.92 16.90 12.63
C LYS A 388 2.65 17.63 13.04
N GLY A 389 1.54 17.26 12.45
CA GLY A 389 0.23 17.80 12.81
C GLY A 389 -0.91 16.84 12.46
N ILE A 390 -2.11 17.23 12.85
CA ILE A 390 -3.32 16.45 12.62
C ILE A 390 -4.28 17.28 11.77
N VAL A 391 -4.89 16.67 10.77
CA VAL A 391 -5.89 17.31 9.91
C VAL A 391 -7.10 17.67 10.77
N SER A 392 -7.39 18.95 10.90
CA SER A 392 -8.54 19.46 11.67
C SER A 392 -9.76 19.69 10.81
N ASN A 393 -9.53 20.20 9.59
CA ASN A 393 -10.62 20.54 8.68
C ASN A 393 -10.20 20.34 7.22
N ILE A 394 -11.17 19.92 6.41
CA ILE A 394 -11.06 19.84 4.96
C ILE A 394 -11.99 20.90 4.39
N VAL A 395 -11.41 21.89 3.74
CA VAL A 395 -12.12 23.08 3.28
C VAL A 395 -12.32 23.01 1.78
N ARG A 396 -13.48 23.47 1.31
CA ARG A 396 -13.78 23.54 -0.12
C ARG A 396 -12.75 24.41 -0.84
N GLU A 397 -12.43 24.06 -2.05
CA GLU A 397 -11.45 24.74 -2.87
C GLU A 397 -11.72 26.24 -2.99
N VAL A 398 -12.98 26.63 -3.17
CA VAL A 398 -13.41 28.03 -3.31
C VAL A 398 -13.27 28.87 -2.01
N ASP A 399 -13.29 28.21 -0.85
CA ASP A 399 -13.21 28.86 0.46
C ASP A 399 -11.76 29.00 0.97
N MET A 400 -10.80 28.36 0.29
CA MET A 400 -9.38 28.42 0.64
C MET A 400 -8.76 29.76 0.26
N PRO A 401 -7.71 30.20 0.99
CA PRO A 401 -6.91 31.35 0.57
C PRO A 401 -6.28 31.15 -0.81
N TYR A 402 -6.17 32.21 -1.59
CA TYR A 402 -5.57 32.16 -2.92
C TYR A 402 -4.60 33.31 -3.20
N LEU A 403 -3.66 33.06 -4.09
CA LEU A 403 -2.66 34.01 -4.57
C LEU A 403 -3.27 35.02 -5.56
N PRO A 404 -2.64 36.18 -5.81
CA PRO A 404 -3.06 37.12 -6.85
C PRO A 404 -3.16 36.50 -8.24
N SER A 405 -2.42 35.44 -8.51
CA SER A 405 -2.50 34.63 -9.74
C SER A 405 -3.78 33.80 -9.87
N GLY A 406 -4.61 33.74 -8.83
CA GLY A 406 -5.77 32.84 -8.75
C GLY A 406 -5.43 31.42 -8.27
N GLN A 407 -4.17 31.12 -8.02
CA GLN A 407 -3.76 29.82 -7.52
C GLN A 407 -4.16 29.64 -6.05
N ILE A 408 -4.81 28.53 -5.75
CA ILE A 408 -5.35 28.21 -4.44
C ILE A 408 -4.26 27.54 -3.59
N VAL A 409 -4.22 27.90 -2.30
CA VAL A 409 -3.34 27.27 -1.32
C VAL A 409 -3.87 25.88 -0.98
N ASP A 410 -2.99 24.87 -1.01
CA ASP A 410 -3.36 23.47 -0.74
C ASP A 410 -3.46 23.19 0.76
N ILE A 411 -2.57 23.75 1.57
CA ILE A 411 -2.46 23.50 3.02
C ILE A 411 -2.19 24.79 3.77
N VAL A 412 -2.85 24.99 4.91
CA VAL A 412 -2.62 26.14 5.81
C VAL A 412 -2.06 25.62 7.14
N LEU A 413 -0.87 26.10 7.51
CA LEU A 413 -0.17 25.75 8.73
C LEU A 413 -0.12 26.94 9.70
N ASN A 414 -0.08 26.63 11.00
CA ASN A 414 0.07 27.64 12.03
C ASN A 414 1.55 28.10 12.12
N PRO A 415 1.83 29.40 11.96
CA PRO A 415 3.19 29.92 12.06
C PRO A 415 3.79 29.81 13.49
N LEU A 416 2.95 29.75 14.52
CA LEU A 416 3.40 29.63 15.92
C LEU A 416 4.13 28.31 16.22
N GLY A 417 3.90 27.27 15.40
CA GLY A 417 4.60 26.00 15.51
C GLY A 417 6.06 26.01 15.08
N VAL A 418 6.56 27.11 14.49
CA VAL A 418 7.93 27.20 13.97
C VAL A 418 8.92 27.77 15.00
N PRO A 419 8.69 28.96 15.61
CA PRO A 419 9.68 29.60 16.45
C PRO A 419 10.05 28.78 17.69
N SER A 420 9.06 28.20 18.34
CA SER A 420 9.26 27.43 19.59
C SER A 420 10.02 26.11 19.35
N ARG A 421 10.00 25.58 18.14
CA ARG A 421 10.64 24.30 17.78
C ARG A 421 11.93 24.45 17.00
N MET A 422 12.29 25.67 16.62
CA MET A 422 13.53 26.02 15.93
C MET A 422 13.82 25.22 14.66
N ASN A 423 12.81 24.64 14.04
CA ASN A 423 12.92 23.86 12.79
C ASN A 423 12.80 24.77 11.55
N ILE A 424 13.70 25.74 11.45
CA ILE A 424 13.71 26.78 10.39
C ILE A 424 13.86 26.16 8.99
N GLY A 425 14.43 24.96 8.89
CA GLY A 425 14.58 24.24 7.62
C GLY A 425 13.28 24.10 6.82
N GLN A 426 12.12 24.02 7.47
CA GLN A 426 10.83 23.96 6.79
C GLN A 426 10.51 25.26 6.03
N ILE A 427 10.90 26.43 6.56
CA ILE A 427 10.70 27.71 5.87
C ILE A 427 11.67 27.83 4.71
N LEU A 428 12.93 27.45 4.87
CA LEU A 428 13.90 27.41 3.77
C LEU A 428 13.48 26.45 2.66
N GLU A 429 12.96 25.28 3.01
CA GLU A 429 12.41 24.34 2.04
C GLU A 429 11.23 24.96 1.28
N SER A 430 10.29 25.59 1.98
CA SER A 430 9.11 26.19 1.37
C SER A 430 9.48 27.29 0.37
N HIS A 431 10.44 28.14 0.72
CA HIS A 431 10.95 29.20 -0.16
C HIS A 431 11.66 28.63 -1.39
N LEU A 432 12.58 27.68 -1.21
CA LEU A 432 13.28 27.06 -2.33
C LEU A 432 12.34 26.25 -3.24
N GLY A 433 11.31 25.64 -2.65
CA GLY A 433 10.24 24.97 -3.37
C GLY A 433 9.42 25.95 -4.22
N LEU A 434 9.11 27.14 -3.69
CA LEU A 434 8.43 28.19 -4.45
C LEU A 434 9.28 28.70 -5.62
N VAL A 435 10.59 28.88 -5.39
CA VAL A 435 11.54 29.24 -6.46
C VAL A 435 11.50 28.17 -7.57
N GLY A 436 11.60 26.91 -7.21
CA GLY A 436 11.55 25.81 -8.20
C GLY A 436 10.24 25.78 -8.98
N TYR A 437 9.15 26.02 -8.31
CA TYR A 437 7.81 26.11 -8.94
C TYR A 437 7.73 27.28 -9.95
N ARG A 438 8.12 28.50 -9.54
CA ARG A 438 8.10 29.69 -10.39
C ARG A 438 9.05 29.61 -11.59
N LEU A 439 10.21 29.00 -11.42
CA LEU A 439 11.12 28.75 -12.54
C LEU A 439 10.54 27.75 -13.52
N GLY A 440 9.80 26.76 -13.04
CA GLY A 440 9.05 25.83 -13.89
C GLY A 440 7.95 26.53 -14.68
N GLU A 441 7.17 27.44 -14.06
CA GLU A 441 6.18 28.26 -14.75
C GLU A 441 6.81 29.10 -15.87
N GLN A 442 7.95 29.75 -15.64
CA GLN A 442 8.68 30.52 -16.66
C GLN A 442 9.11 29.64 -17.84
N ILE A 443 9.55 28.41 -17.58
CA ILE A 443 9.88 27.45 -18.63
C ILE A 443 8.63 27.06 -19.42
N ASN A 444 7.51 26.83 -18.73
CA ASN A 444 6.25 26.48 -19.39
C ASN A 444 5.71 27.64 -20.26
N GLU A 445 5.83 28.90 -19.81
CA GLU A 445 5.47 30.08 -20.60
C GLU A 445 6.25 30.14 -21.92
N ILE A 446 7.56 29.78 -21.90
CA ILE A 446 8.38 29.73 -23.13
C ILE A 446 7.87 28.60 -24.06
N PHE A 447 7.47 27.45 -23.49
CA PHE A 447 6.87 26.34 -24.24
C PHE A 447 5.55 26.71 -24.92
N GLU A 448 4.68 27.44 -24.23
CA GLU A 448 3.36 27.80 -24.74
C GLU A 448 3.44 28.91 -25.80
N THR A 449 4.33 29.88 -25.60
CA THR A 449 4.43 31.03 -26.51
C THR A 449 5.06 30.70 -27.84
N LYS A 450 6.06 29.79 -27.89
CA LYS A 450 6.80 29.33 -29.08
C LYS A 450 7.14 30.46 -30.08
N LYS A 451 7.47 31.67 -29.60
CA LYS A 451 7.78 32.83 -30.40
C LYS A 451 9.25 32.90 -30.76
N GLY A 452 9.56 33.15 -32.05
CA GLY A 452 10.94 33.36 -32.49
C GLY A 452 11.86 32.15 -32.31
N GLU A 453 13.05 32.40 -31.80
CA GLU A 453 14.08 31.35 -31.53
C GLU A 453 13.87 30.72 -30.13
N TRP A 454 12.66 30.34 -29.78
CA TRP A 454 12.27 29.86 -28.45
C TRP A 454 13.14 28.71 -27.88
N ILE A 455 13.68 27.85 -28.75
CA ILE A 455 14.58 26.76 -28.29
C ILE A 455 15.91 27.32 -27.78
N LYS A 456 16.43 28.39 -28.39
CA LYS A 456 17.64 29.07 -27.92
C LYS A 456 17.39 29.80 -26.59
N GLU A 457 16.24 30.44 -26.47
CA GLU A 457 15.81 31.13 -25.26
C GLU A 457 15.63 30.12 -24.12
N LEU A 458 14.95 28.99 -24.38
CA LEU A 458 14.78 27.89 -23.44
C LEU A 458 16.14 27.34 -22.95
N ARG A 459 17.06 27.08 -23.89
CA ARG A 459 18.42 26.60 -23.58
C ARG A 459 19.17 27.63 -22.73
N ALA A 460 19.11 28.91 -23.07
CA ALA A 460 19.75 29.97 -22.30
C ALA A 460 19.21 30.04 -20.86
N LYS A 461 17.88 29.95 -20.70
CA LYS A 461 17.23 29.97 -19.39
C LYS A 461 17.63 28.75 -18.55
N MET A 462 17.63 27.57 -19.11
CA MET A 462 18.04 26.34 -18.41
C MET A 462 19.54 26.39 -18.00
N ILE A 463 20.41 26.95 -18.86
CA ILE A 463 21.83 27.16 -18.54
C ILE A 463 21.99 28.20 -17.42
N GLU A 464 21.20 29.26 -17.42
CA GLU A 464 21.18 30.29 -16.37
C GLU A 464 20.83 29.64 -15.02
N ILE A 465 19.74 28.88 -14.94
CA ILE A 465 19.32 28.15 -13.73
C ILE A 465 20.43 27.18 -13.26
N ALA A 466 20.99 26.38 -14.16
CA ALA A 466 22.07 25.45 -13.83
C ALA A 466 23.35 26.17 -13.34
N SER A 467 23.59 27.40 -13.81
CA SER A 467 24.76 28.21 -13.40
C SER A 467 24.64 28.71 -11.97
N VAL A 468 23.47 29.18 -11.58
CA VAL A 468 23.20 29.66 -10.20
C VAL A 468 23.20 28.48 -9.22
N ALA A 469 22.69 27.33 -9.64
CA ALA A 469 22.72 26.10 -8.86
C ALA A 469 24.10 25.42 -8.78
N LYS A 470 25.17 26.05 -9.35
CA LYS A 470 26.54 25.52 -9.41
C LYS A 470 26.69 24.15 -10.08
N LEU A 471 25.75 23.73 -10.87
CA LEU A 471 25.78 22.47 -11.61
C LEU A 471 26.65 22.61 -12.88
N MET A 472 27.98 22.68 -12.70
CA MET A 472 28.92 22.91 -13.80
C MET A 472 28.88 21.83 -14.88
N ASP A 473 28.61 20.57 -14.49
CA ASP A 473 28.50 19.45 -15.43
C ASP A 473 27.17 19.50 -16.19
N ALA A 474 26.06 19.86 -15.52
CA ALA A 474 24.78 20.10 -16.17
C ALA A 474 24.82 21.25 -17.16
N LYS A 475 25.53 22.35 -16.83
CA LYS A 475 25.75 23.48 -17.74
C LYS A 475 26.46 23.04 -19.03
N LYS A 476 27.51 22.23 -18.91
CA LYS A 476 28.26 21.69 -20.09
C LYS A 476 27.41 20.71 -20.90
N ALA A 477 26.63 19.88 -20.22
CA ALA A 477 25.74 18.91 -20.84
C ALA A 477 24.61 19.59 -21.62
N LEU A 478 23.91 20.58 -21.02
CA LEU A 478 22.85 21.36 -21.66
C LEU A 478 23.35 22.15 -22.88
N GLY A 479 24.60 22.66 -22.85
CA GLY A 479 25.19 23.36 -23.97
C GLY A 479 25.49 22.48 -25.19
N LYS A 480 25.74 21.17 -25.00
CA LYS A 480 26.08 20.19 -26.04
C LYS A 480 24.91 19.27 -26.44
N MET A 481 23.79 19.34 -25.74
CA MET A 481 22.64 18.46 -25.92
C MET A 481 21.89 18.78 -27.22
N SER A 482 21.40 17.71 -27.90
CA SER A 482 20.51 17.88 -29.05
C SER A 482 19.20 18.54 -28.67
N ASP A 483 18.55 19.22 -29.61
CA ASP A 483 17.29 19.92 -29.32
C ASP A 483 16.17 18.99 -28.91
N GLU A 484 16.12 17.75 -29.41
CA GLU A 484 15.14 16.73 -29.01
C GLU A 484 15.27 16.35 -27.54
N LYS A 485 16.49 16.02 -27.09
CA LYS A 485 16.78 15.72 -25.68
C LYS A 485 16.55 16.93 -24.77
N LEU A 486 16.91 18.13 -25.24
CA LEU A 486 16.64 19.36 -24.50
C LEU A 486 15.15 19.55 -24.23
N LEU A 487 14.31 19.29 -25.23
CA LEU A 487 12.84 19.39 -25.10
C LEU A 487 12.28 18.37 -24.11
N GLU A 488 12.84 17.17 -24.07
CA GLU A 488 12.45 16.15 -23.11
C GLU A 488 12.78 16.60 -21.66
N TYR A 489 14.01 17.07 -21.42
CA TYR A 489 14.41 17.62 -20.13
C TYR A 489 13.62 18.86 -19.71
N ALA A 490 13.36 19.76 -20.66
CA ALA A 490 12.59 20.97 -20.39
C ALA A 490 11.12 20.67 -20.06
N LYS A 491 10.56 19.61 -20.64
CA LYS A 491 9.21 19.13 -20.30
C LYS A 491 9.14 18.59 -18.86
N ASP A 492 10.20 18.00 -18.38
CA ASP A 492 10.31 17.57 -16.96
C ASP A 492 10.43 18.79 -16.02
N TRP A 493 11.21 19.82 -16.41
CA TRP A 493 11.41 21.05 -15.64
C TRP A 493 10.20 21.99 -15.67
N SER A 494 9.30 21.88 -16.63
CA SER A 494 8.08 22.69 -16.70
C SER A 494 7.12 22.45 -15.51
N ASN A 495 7.20 21.25 -14.89
CA ASN A 495 6.44 20.91 -13.70
C ASN A 495 7.10 21.43 -12.39
N GLY A 496 8.24 22.10 -12.50
CA GLY A 496 9.03 22.63 -11.40
C GLY A 496 10.49 22.16 -11.44
N VAL A 497 11.40 23.08 -11.18
CA VAL A 497 12.83 22.78 -11.13
C VAL A 497 13.17 22.10 -9.80
N ARG A 498 13.82 20.94 -9.89
CA ARG A 498 14.22 20.16 -8.72
C ARG A 498 15.57 20.65 -8.18
N PHE A 499 15.64 20.94 -6.90
CA PHE A 499 16.87 21.34 -6.23
C PHE A 499 17.38 20.22 -5.32
N ALA A 500 18.65 19.84 -5.51
CA ALA A 500 19.36 18.96 -4.60
C ALA A 500 20.17 19.78 -3.60
N THR A 501 19.92 19.56 -2.32
CA THR A 501 20.62 20.19 -1.19
C THR A 501 21.34 19.10 -0.39
N PRO A 502 22.60 18.74 -0.75
CA PRO A 502 23.35 17.74 -0.01
C PRO A 502 23.55 18.15 1.45
N ILE A 503 23.74 17.16 2.32
CA ILE A 503 23.93 17.39 3.76
C ILE A 503 25.17 18.29 3.97
N PHE A 504 25.02 19.38 4.75
CA PHE A 504 25.99 20.42 5.02
C PHE A 504 26.41 21.29 3.83
N GLU A 505 25.88 21.05 2.63
CA GLU A 505 26.15 21.83 1.41
C GLU A 505 24.86 22.45 0.85
N GLY A 506 24.03 23.00 1.73
CA GLY A 506 22.78 23.67 1.36
C GLY A 506 22.99 25.02 0.65
N VAL A 507 21.89 25.61 0.19
CA VAL A 507 21.90 26.93 -0.47
C VAL A 507 22.31 28.02 0.51
N LYS A 508 23.28 28.85 0.14
CA LYS A 508 23.76 30.01 0.96
C LYS A 508 22.83 31.21 0.79
N ALA A 509 22.89 32.13 1.75
CA ALA A 509 22.01 33.32 1.74
C ALA A 509 22.17 34.17 0.47
N ASP A 510 23.39 34.34 -0.04
CA ASP A 510 23.67 35.09 -1.27
C ASP A 510 23.11 34.39 -2.52
N GLU A 511 23.05 33.05 -2.51
CA GLU A 511 22.47 32.27 -3.57
C GLU A 511 20.94 32.33 -3.55
N PHE A 512 20.35 32.34 -2.33
CA PHE A 512 18.92 32.56 -2.15
C PHE A 512 18.45 33.88 -2.73
N ALA A 513 19.18 34.97 -2.46
CA ALA A 513 18.84 36.29 -2.99
C ALA A 513 18.80 36.30 -4.53
N LYS A 514 19.80 35.68 -5.18
CA LYS A 514 19.83 35.54 -6.65
C LYS A 514 18.70 34.68 -7.19
N LEU A 515 18.38 33.57 -6.49
CA LEU A 515 17.28 32.69 -6.90
C LEU A 515 15.92 33.38 -6.77
N PHE A 516 15.70 34.21 -5.75
CA PHE A 516 14.49 35.00 -5.60
C PHE A 516 14.34 36.03 -6.72
N GLU A 517 15.43 36.71 -7.09
CA GLU A 517 15.43 37.67 -8.21
C GLU A 517 15.08 36.96 -9.54
N MET A 518 15.71 35.79 -9.82
CA MET A 518 15.39 34.98 -11.02
C MET A 518 13.95 34.51 -11.06
N ALA A 519 13.41 34.10 -9.93
CA ALA A 519 12.03 33.60 -9.80
C ALA A 519 11.00 34.73 -9.72
N LYS A 520 11.45 36.00 -9.70
CA LYS A 520 10.59 37.20 -9.52
C LYS A 520 9.78 37.13 -8.21
N ILE A 521 10.40 36.70 -7.14
CA ILE A 521 9.86 36.63 -5.78
C ILE A 521 10.47 37.77 -4.97
N ASP A 522 9.66 38.42 -4.12
CA ASP A 522 10.16 39.46 -3.22
C ASP A 522 11.22 38.91 -2.25
N SER A 523 12.17 39.74 -1.88
CA SER A 523 13.33 39.37 -1.06
C SER A 523 12.96 38.81 0.32
N ASP A 524 11.77 39.11 0.84
CA ASP A 524 11.27 38.63 2.12
C ASP A 524 10.49 37.29 2.01
N GLY A 525 10.31 36.77 0.81
CA GLY A 525 9.58 35.50 0.55
C GLY A 525 8.10 35.53 0.89
N LYS A 526 7.53 36.71 1.18
CA LYS A 526 6.13 36.87 1.54
C LYS A 526 5.30 37.29 0.33
N THR A 527 4.08 36.80 0.28
CA THR A 527 3.14 37.05 -0.81
C THR A 527 1.81 37.58 -0.26
N GLU A 528 1.11 38.34 -1.07
CA GLU A 528 -0.25 38.77 -0.77
C GLU A 528 -1.21 37.60 -0.99
N LEU A 529 -2.16 37.41 -0.06
CA LEU A 529 -3.21 36.42 -0.19
C LEU A 529 -4.59 37.07 -0.10
N TYR A 530 -5.55 36.43 -0.70
CA TYR A 530 -6.97 36.78 -0.65
C TYR A 530 -7.74 35.66 0.06
N ASP A 531 -8.73 36.02 0.87
CA ASP A 531 -9.60 35.06 1.53
C ASP A 531 -10.66 34.57 0.53
N GLY A 532 -10.74 33.26 0.34
CA GLY A 532 -11.69 32.64 -0.57
C GLY A 532 -13.17 32.92 -0.25
N ARG A 533 -13.50 33.08 1.04
CA ARG A 533 -14.88 33.31 1.46
C ARG A 533 -15.37 34.74 1.21
N THR A 534 -14.52 35.72 1.46
CA THR A 534 -14.88 37.13 1.39
C THR A 534 -14.36 37.83 0.15
N GLY A 535 -13.37 37.23 -0.54
CA GLY A 535 -12.65 37.86 -1.65
C GLY A 535 -11.76 39.01 -1.22
N SER A 536 -11.68 39.30 0.09
CA SER A 536 -10.90 40.43 0.62
C SER A 536 -9.42 40.07 0.73
N LYS A 537 -8.57 41.05 0.50
CA LYS A 537 -7.13 40.95 0.69
C LYS A 537 -6.83 40.75 2.18
N ILE A 538 -5.99 39.75 2.50
CA ILE A 538 -5.50 39.55 3.85
C ILE A 538 -4.55 40.71 4.21
N ARG A 539 -4.72 41.26 5.40
CA ARG A 539 -4.04 42.48 5.83
C ARG A 539 -2.50 42.36 5.79
N GLU A 540 -1.99 41.26 6.28
CA GLU A 540 -0.56 41.02 6.36
C GLU A 540 -0.08 40.14 5.20
N ARG A 541 1.12 40.37 4.71
CA ARG A 541 1.77 39.50 3.73
C ARG A 541 2.14 38.17 4.39
N VAL A 542 1.83 37.08 3.74
CA VAL A 542 1.96 35.73 4.27
C VAL A 542 3.14 35.01 3.62
N ASN A 543 3.85 34.21 4.40
CA ASN A 543 4.85 33.29 3.87
C ASN A 543 4.14 32.12 3.16
N VAL A 544 4.31 32.04 1.85
CA VAL A 544 3.75 31.00 0.99
C VAL A 544 4.89 30.29 0.28
N GLY A 545 4.82 28.97 0.20
CA GLY A 545 5.85 28.19 -0.48
C GLY A 545 5.42 26.77 -0.77
N CYS A 546 6.25 26.02 -1.52
CA CYS A 546 6.03 24.62 -1.79
C CYS A 546 6.87 23.76 -0.84
N MET A 547 6.22 22.87 -0.11
CA MET A 547 6.87 21.95 0.82
C MET A 547 6.38 20.52 0.57
N TYR A 548 7.27 19.56 0.81
CA TYR A 548 6.98 18.14 0.67
C TYR A 548 6.29 17.62 1.93
N MET A 549 5.05 17.16 1.78
CA MET A 549 4.21 16.66 2.87
C MET A 549 4.01 15.15 2.77
N LEU A 550 3.94 14.50 3.93
CA LEU A 550 3.81 13.06 4.10
C LEU A 550 2.54 12.75 4.89
N LYS A 551 1.79 11.74 4.47
CA LYS A 551 0.74 11.12 5.29
C LYS A 551 1.40 10.03 6.15
N LEU A 552 1.23 10.11 7.47
CA LEU A 552 1.77 9.11 8.38
C LEU A 552 0.81 7.93 8.56
N HIS A 553 1.36 6.78 8.94
CA HIS A 553 0.58 5.54 9.15
C HIS A 553 -0.27 5.55 10.46
N HIS A 554 -0.48 6.73 11.05
CA HIS A 554 -1.36 6.96 12.18
C HIS A 554 -2.74 7.42 11.70
N LEU A 555 -3.49 6.51 11.08
CA LEU A 555 -4.80 6.81 10.51
C LEU A 555 -5.89 6.78 11.58
N VAL A 556 -6.83 7.73 11.50
CA VAL A 556 -7.94 7.82 12.46
C VAL A 556 -8.82 6.57 12.45
N ASP A 557 -9.07 5.98 11.29
CA ASP A 557 -9.92 4.78 11.16
C ASP A 557 -9.39 3.58 11.95
N GLU A 558 -8.07 3.49 12.15
CA GLU A 558 -7.45 2.42 12.93
C GLU A 558 -7.50 2.68 14.44
N LYS A 559 -7.68 3.93 14.86
CA LYS A 559 -7.63 4.36 16.25
C LYS A 559 -9.00 4.64 16.85
N VAL A 560 -9.96 5.04 16.03
CA VAL A 560 -11.34 5.30 16.46
C VAL A 560 -11.95 4.02 17.00
N HIS A 561 -12.50 4.11 18.23
CA HIS A 561 -13.13 2.98 18.89
C HIS A 561 -14.26 3.44 19.80
N ALA A 562 -15.36 2.71 19.82
CA ALA A 562 -16.48 2.92 20.73
C ALA A 562 -17.01 1.57 21.21
N ARG A 563 -17.55 1.56 22.42
CA ARG A 563 -18.15 0.37 23.03
C ARG A 563 -19.38 0.76 23.80
N SER A 564 -20.44 -0.03 23.67
CA SER A 564 -21.59 -0.02 24.60
C SER A 564 -21.47 -1.17 25.57
N THR A 565 -21.64 -2.40 25.09
CA THR A 565 -21.45 -3.64 25.83
C THR A 565 -20.47 -4.50 25.03
N GLY A 566 -19.77 -5.42 25.70
CA GLY A 566 -18.80 -6.30 25.04
C GLY A 566 -18.26 -7.37 25.99
N PRO A 567 -17.15 -8.01 25.69
CA PRO A 567 -16.57 -9.06 26.50
C PRO A 567 -16.00 -8.54 27.82
N TYR A 568 -16.09 -9.37 28.85
CA TYR A 568 -15.60 -9.11 30.19
C TYR A 568 -14.55 -10.15 30.61
N SER A 569 -13.63 -9.76 31.50
CA SER A 569 -12.65 -10.69 32.10
C SER A 569 -13.37 -11.74 32.93
N LEU A 570 -12.89 -12.98 32.90
CA LEU A 570 -13.53 -14.08 33.66
C LEU A 570 -13.37 -13.95 35.17
N VAL A 571 -12.24 -13.43 35.65
CA VAL A 571 -11.95 -13.35 37.09
C VAL A 571 -12.50 -12.06 37.68
N THR A 572 -12.16 -10.90 37.12
CA THR A 572 -12.54 -9.59 37.66
C THR A 572 -13.88 -9.09 37.16
N GLN A 573 -14.49 -9.71 36.19
CA GLN A 573 -15.74 -9.28 35.54
C GLN A 573 -15.71 -7.84 34.98
N GLN A 574 -14.53 -7.28 34.83
CA GLN A 574 -14.32 -5.95 34.25
C GLN A 574 -14.28 -6.03 32.71
N PRO A 575 -14.65 -4.95 32.00
CA PRO A 575 -14.47 -4.88 30.57
C PRO A 575 -13.00 -5.13 30.18
N VAL A 576 -12.77 -5.96 29.15
CA VAL A 576 -11.42 -6.17 28.62
C VAL A 576 -10.91 -4.87 27.98
N GLY A 577 -9.59 -4.70 27.87
CA GLY A 577 -8.94 -3.55 27.25
C GLY A 577 -8.66 -3.76 25.78
N GLY A 578 -8.53 -2.65 25.03
CA GLY A 578 -8.05 -2.65 23.65
C GLY A 578 -9.13 -2.76 22.57
N LYS A 579 -8.92 -2.09 21.45
CA LYS A 579 -9.82 -2.06 20.28
C LYS A 579 -10.02 -3.46 19.67
N ALA A 580 -8.95 -4.25 19.61
CA ALA A 580 -8.98 -5.57 18.99
C ALA A 580 -9.95 -6.56 19.68
N LEU A 581 -10.11 -6.42 20.99
CA LEU A 581 -11.01 -7.24 21.80
C LEU A 581 -12.38 -6.57 22.05
N PHE A 582 -12.70 -5.53 21.32
CA PHE A 582 -13.90 -4.70 21.57
C PHE A 582 -13.99 -4.26 23.02
N GLY A 583 -12.86 -3.79 23.57
CA GLY A 583 -12.68 -3.45 24.97
C GLY A 583 -13.12 -2.04 25.32
N GLY A 584 -13.18 -1.75 26.62
CA GLY A 584 -13.49 -0.42 27.16
C GLY A 584 -12.23 0.41 27.41
N GLN A 585 -12.45 1.71 27.68
CA GLN A 585 -11.42 2.61 28.14
C GLN A 585 -11.09 2.35 29.61
N ARG A 586 -9.81 2.50 29.97
CA ARG A 586 -9.39 2.43 31.36
C ARG A 586 -9.68 3.76 32.06
N PHE A 587 -10.52 3.73 33.08
CA PHE A 587 -10.71 4.84 34.03
C PHE A 587 -9.73 4.65 35.18
N GLY A 588 -8.57 5.26 35.09
CA GLY A 588 -7.46 5.06 36.03
C GLY A 588 -7.63 5.82 37.34
N GLU A 589 -6.62 5.68 38.21
CA GLU A 589 -6.60 6.32 39.54
C GLU A 589 -6.66 7.86 39.46
N MET A 590 -5.94 8.44 38.50
CA MET A 590 -5.93 9.90 38.30
C MET A 590 -7.30 10.43 37.83
N GLU A 591 -8.01 9.71 36.98
CA GLU A 591 -9.35 10.06 36.51
C GLU A 591 -10.37 9.98 37.67
N VAL A 592 -10.18 9.03 38.58
CA VAL A 592 -10.96 8.95 39.82
C VAL A 592 -10.74 10.19 40.69
N TRP A 593 -9.51 10.62 40.90
CA TRP A 593 -9.20 11.86 41.62
C TRP A 593 -9.86 13.10 41.01
N ALA A 594 -9.94 13.15 39.68
CA ALA A 594 -10.60 14.23 38.99
C ALA A 594 -12.11 14.29 39.34
N LEU A 595 -12.81 13.16 39.35
CA LEU A 595 -14.21 13.09 39.71
C LEU A 595 -14.42 13.41 41.21
N GLU A 596 -13.52 13.00 42.09
CA GLU A 596 -13.54 13.36 43.50
C GLU A 596 -13.38 14.88 43.67
N ALA A 597 -12.46 15.50 42.92
CA ALA A 597 -12.27 16.95 42.95
C ALA A 597 -13.52 17.75 42.49
N TYR A 598 -14.25 17.21 41.51
CA TYR A 598 -15.54 17.78 41.09
C TYR A 598 -16.70 17.49 42.06
N GLY A 599 -16.53 16.61 43.04
CA GLY A 599 -17.58 16.17 43.93
C GLY A 599 -18.69 15.36 43.24
N ALA A 600 -18.40 14.74 42.11
CA ALA A 600 -19.34 13.99 41.27
C ALA A 600 -19.50 12.54 41.77
N ALA A 601 -20.06 12.35 42.98
CA ALA A 601 -20.13 11.06 43.65
C ALA A 601 -20.98 10.02 42.91
N HIS A 602 -22.13 10.40 42.36
CA HIS A 602 -22.99 9.50 41.58
C HIS A 602 -22.33 9.03 40.28
N THR A 603 -21.67 9.92 39.57
CA THR A 603 -20.92 9.56 38.38
C THR A 603 -19.76 8.60 38.69
N LEU A 604 -19.03 8.85 39.78
CA LEU A 604 -17.96 7.97 40.23
C LEU A 604 -18.49 6.59 40.60
N ARG A 605 -19.59 6.51 41.35
CA ARG A 605 -20.23 5.25 41.68
C ARG A 605 -20.66 4.46 40.45
N GLU A 606 -21.25 5.12 39.45
CA GLU A 606 -21.65 4.50 38.20
C GLU A 606 -20.43 3.94 37.42
N MET A 607 -19.32 4.70 37.35
CA MET A 607 -18.08 4.27 36.67
C MET A 607 -17.44 3.05 37.35
N LEU A 608 -17.51 2.96 38.66
CA LEU A 608 -16.90 1.87 39.43
C LEU A 608 -17.78 0.61 39.51
N THR A 609 -19.10 0.70 39.30
CA THR A 609 -20.04 -0.42 39.46
C THR A 609 -20.71 -0.84 38.18
N VAL A 610 -21.78 -0.19 37.76
CA VAL A 610 -22.65 -0.57 36.64
C VAL A 610 -21.90 -0.61 35.33
N LYS A 611 -20.97 0.31 35.08
CA LYS A 611 -20.15 0.37 33.87
C LYS A 611 -18.91 -0.54 33.91
N SER A 612 -18.59 -1.12 35.08
CA SER A 612 -17.39 -1.92 35.28
C SER A 612 -17.70 -3.37 35.63
N ASP A 613 -17.76 -3.70 36.91
CA ASP A 613 -17.71 -5.08 37.43
C ASP A 613 -18.94 -5.54 38.20
N ASP A 614 -19.96 -4.71 38.38
CA ASP A 614 -21.24 -5.13 38.98
C ASP A 614 -22.08 -5.94 37.97
N VAL A 615 -22.06 -7.26 38.08
CA VAL A 615 -22.71 -8.17 37.13
C VAL A 615 -24.23 -8.04 37.16
N GLU A 616 -24.82 -7.98 38.35
CA GLU A 616 -26.28 -7.87 38.53
C GLU A 616 -26.78 -6.48 38.16
N GLY A 617 -26.05 -5.44 38.58
CA GLY A 617 -26.33 -4.06 38.23
C GLY A 617 -26.30 -3.80 36.73
N ARG A 618 -25.36 -4.38 35.99
CA ARG A 618 -25.31 -4.30 34.51
C ARG A 618 -26.58 -4.84 33.86
N LEU A 619 -27.01 -6.03 34.26
CA LEU A 619 -28.23 -6.67 33.73
C LEU A 619 -29.49 -5.86 34.06
N SER A 620 -29.58 -5.38 35.27
CA SER A 620 -30.71 -4.55 35.74
C SER A 620 -30.76 -3.21 35.01
N ALA A 621 -29.61 -2.55 34.87
CA ALA A 621 -29.49 -1.30 34.12
C ALA A 621 -29.88 -1.48 32.65
N TYR A 622 -29.43 -2.55 31.99
CA TYR A 622 -29.79 -2.85 30.61
C TYR A 622 -31.28 -3.10 30.43
N LYS A 623 -31.90 -3.84 31.34
CA LYS A 623 -33.36 -4.05 31.36
C LYS A 623 -34.15 -2.76 31.57
N ALA A 624 -33.71 -1.91 32.50
CA ALA A 624 -34.34 -0.62 32.77
C ALA A 624 -34.25 0.31 31.55
N LEU A 625 -33.07 0.43 30.93
CA LEU A 625 -32.85 1.24 29.72
C LEU A 625 -33.71 0.79 28.53
N THR A 626 -33.85 -0.54 28.33
CA THR A 626 -34.69 -1.07 27.25
C THR A 626 -36.17 -0.82 27.46
N ARG A 627 -36.61 -0.66 28.70
CA ARG A 627 -38.00 -0.33 29.09
C ARG A 627 -38.28 1.17 29.24
N GLY A 628 -37.21 1.99 29.17
CA GLY A 628 -37.32 3.43 29.44
C GLY A 628 -37.55 3.77 30.92
N GLU A 629 -37.17 2.88 31.83
CA GLU A 629 -37.26 3.04 33.27
C GLU A 629 -35.97 3.64 33.83
N ASN A 630 -36.03 4.16 35.06
CA ASN A 630 -34.82 4.63 35.75
C ASN A 630 -33.92 3.44 36.11
N VAL A 631 -32.62 3.66 36.02
CA VAL A 631 -31.62 2.65 36.41
C VAL A 631 -31.73 2.41 37.93
N PRO A 632 -31.84 1.15 38.38
CA PRO A 632 -31.92 0.82 39.80
C PRO A 632 -30.61 1.14 40.52
N GLU A 633 -30.61 1.07 41.82
CA GLU A 633 -29.40 1.23 42.63
C GLU A 633 -28.36 0.17 42.29
N THR A 634 -27.11 0.54 42.44
CA THR A 634 -25.95 -0.30 42.11
C THR A 634 -25.67 -1.31 43.20
N GLY A 635 -25.23 -2.51 42.84
CA GLY A 635 -24.79 -3.55 43.74
C GLY A 635 -23.33 -3.39 44.23
N ILE A 636 -22.80 -4.48 44.75
CA ILE A 636 -21.40 -4.56 45.22
C ILE A 636 -20.52 -4.98 44.03
N PRO A 637 -19.37 -4.32 43.83
CA PRO A 637 -18.43 -4.70 42.77
C PRO A 637 -17.88 -6.14 42.96
N GLU A 638 -17.76 -6.90 41.86
CA GLU A 638 -17.23 -8.27 41.89
C GLU A 638 -15.77 -8.30 42.40
N THR A 639 -14.98 -7.28 42.13
CA THR A 639 -13.62 -7.14 42.68
C THR A 639 -13.59 -7.12 44.21
N PHE A 640 -14.62 -6.65 44.86
CA PHE A 640 -14.76 -6.72 46.33
C PHE A 640 -14.89 -8.18 46.78
N PHE A 641 -15.71 -8.98 46.09
CA PHE A 641 -15.83 -10.42 46.38
C PHE A 641 -14.53 -11.18 46.14
N VAL A 642 -13.79 -10.82 45.12
CA VAL A 642 -12.44 -11.37 44.89
C VAL A 642 -11.52 -11.05 46.06
N LEU A 643 -11.50 -9.78 46.52
CA LEU A 643 -10.71 -9.36 47.68
C LEU A 643 -11.12 -10.12 48.97
N THR A 644 -12.40 -10.26 49.25
CA THR A 644 -12.90 -11.00 50.44
C THR A 644 -12.48 -12.46 50.37
N ASN A 645 -12.56 -13.09 49.21
CA ASN A 645 -12.09 -14.47 49.00
C ASN A 645 -10.57 -14.61 49.17
N GLU A 646 -9.77 -13.65 48.73
CA GLU A 646 -8.34 -13.61 48.96
C GLU A 646 -8.01 -13.47 50.47
N LEU A 647 -8.74 -12.58 51.19
CA LEU A 647 -8.60 -12.42 52.63
C LEU A 647 -9.00 -13.71 53.38
N LYS A 648 -10.11 -14.37 52.97
CA LYS A 648 -10.49 -15.67 53.51
C LYS A 648 -9.44 -16.74 53.27
N SER A 649 -8.75 -16.72 52.15
CA SER A 649 -7.65 -17.63 51.86
C SER A 649 -6.43 -17.43 52.80
N LEU A 650 -6.30 -16.24 53.37
CA LEU A 650 -5.34 -15.88 54.41
C LEU A 650 -5.83 -16.18 55.83
N ALA A 651 -6.93 -16.91 55.98
CA ALA A 651 -7.60 -17.23 57.23
C ALA A 651 -8.19 -15.98 57.97
N LEU A 652 -8.51 -14.93 57.22
CA LEU A 652 -9.24 -13.76 57.75
C LEU A 652 -10.72 -13.92 57.37
N ASP A 653 -11.62 -13.77 58.36
CA ASP A 653 -13.06 -13.77 58.09
C ASP A 653 -13.54 -12.38 57.84
N VAL A 654 -14.22 -12.19 56.71
CA VAL A 654 -14.78 -10.90 56.27
C VAL A 654 -16.25 -11.10 55.94
N GLU A 655 -17.13 -10.44 56.69
CA GLU A 655 -18.56 -10.44 56.50
C GLU A 655 -19.05 -9.04 56.16
N VAL A 656 -20.06 -8.96 55.29
CA VAL A 656 -20.69 -7.70 54.88
C VAL A 656 -22.09 -7.70 55.45
N TYR A 657 -22.44 -6.65 56.18
CA TYR A 657 -23.75 -6.48 56.78
C TYR A 657 -24.45 -5.26 56.13
N ASP A 658 -25.73 -5.39 55.84
CA ASP A 658 -26.56 -4.25 55.47
C ASP A 658 -26.95 -3.45 56.74
N GLU A 659 -26.95 -2.11 56.66
CA GLU A 659 -27.27 -1.23 57.76
C GLU A 659 -28.69 -1.49 58.35
N ASP A 660 -29.63 -1.97 57.52
CA ASP A 660 -30.98 -2.26 57.91
C ASP A 660 -31.11 -3.51 58.81
N GLU A 661 -30.23 -4.50 58.67
CA GLU A 661 -30.18 -5.70 59.52
C GLU A 661 -29.61 -5.41 60.92
N THR A 662 -28.78 -4.38 61.08
CA THR A 662 -28.20 -4.00 62.36
C THR A 662 -29.22 -3.29 63.32
N ASN A 663 -30.31 -2.79 62.75
CA ASN A 663 -31.37 -2.13 63.59
C ASN A 663 -32.44 -3.08 64.14
N GLU A 664 -32.49 -4.35 63.70
CA GLU A 664 -33.41 -5.37 64.23
C GLU A 664 -32.84 -6.23 65.37
N THR A 665 -31.49 -6.11 65.59
CA THR A 665 -30.77 -6.93 66.61
C THR A 665 -30.35 -6.16 67.86
N ASN A 666 -30.81 -4.89 68.09
CA ASN A 666 -30.54 -4.12 69.29
C ASN A 666 -31.83 -3.87 70.12
#